data_827f23263cd482b6227da740783fd6fc
#
_entry.id   827f23263cd482b6227da740783fd6fc
#
_cell.length_a   1.000
_cell.length_b   1.000
_cell.length_c   1.000
_cell.angle_alpha   90.00
_cell.angle_beta   90.00
_cell.angle_gamma   90.00
#
_symmetry.space_group_name_H-M   'P 1'
#
loop_
_entity.id
_entity.type
_entity.pdbx_description
1 polymer ?
#
loop_
_entity_poly.entity_id
_entity_poly.type
_entity_poly.pdbx_seq_one_letter_code
_entity_poly.pdbx_strand_id
1 'polypeptide(L)'
;MKLPPLKPIIITSLPVFASVFIAATLVWRFGTPKLAMPFVLGIIAGGLVDLDNRLTGRLKNIIITVALFTLSSLVAQSTLGTGLPFILAMTLMTFGFTILGAVGLKYRTFAFGALAVATYTTLTYTPETFWLTNPVMILLGTVLYSTCTLVFQIILPHRPVQESVANAYEALGGYFDAKADFFDPDEAAWLGNRQIDLAMSNTGVITAFNQCRAALFYRLRGKHRHPRTAKMLRYYFTAQDIHERVSSAHADYTELTDTLKNTDLIFRIRRLLEMQGQACRNVAAALRNGKDYTYSKRLGRAMEGCRQSLAHYTDDHPESRNIHHIRRLLDNLGSVDHQLRQLQHSDSPAENDNSSDTRIAALENSSLKNVWQTVRSQLNFESGVFRHATRLSILVAASCIIVEILHLNLGYWILLTAVFVCQPNYTATKSRVYQRIAGTILGVIVGSLVPYFTPSVETKLWIVIASTTLFFMTRSYKYSFSTFFITIQALTSFSLAGLDVYAAMPVRIIDTIVGSVLAWAAVTYLWPDWRYLTLEKTAAQAVGGNGAYLRKILDQLQYGIADDVEYRTVRRQAHERTATLSSTLSDMSSEPKKYGNNLQSGFNLLKTSYALTGYISALGAYRSEMDGACSPDFVRKFYQSGYRIADLLERLPQTSEQDFQTTLSQIRTDLEALQTEAGDERQSHILHRQLTLIANQLDPCYRSLHDIEAIPQTA
;
A
#
# COMPACT_ATOMS: atom_id res chain seq x y z
N MET A 1 9.11 8.02 16.04
CA MET A 1 7.97 8.10 15.12
C MET A 1 7.66 9.58 14.86
N LYS A 2 8.03 10.11 13.67
CA LYS A 2 7.80 11.53 13.33
C LYS A 2 6.33 11.75 13.03
N LEU A 3 5.70 12.76 13.64
CA LEU A 3 4.33 13.15 13.34
C LEU A 3 4.24 13.65 11.88
N PRO A 4 3.21 13.26 11.11
CA PRO A 4 3.02 13.76 9.76
C PRO A 4 2.82 15.28 9.76
N PRO A 5 3.16 15.97 8.67
CA PRO A 5 3.00 17.43 8.59
C PRO A 5 1.54 17.82 8.74
N LEU A 6 1.24 18.70 9.70
CA LEU A 6 -0.12 19.09 10.09
C LEU A 6 -0.93 19.77 8.96
N LYS A 7 -0.28 20.55 8.09
CA LYS A 7 -0.98 21.31 7.04
C LYS A 7 -1.80 20.46 6.04
N PRO A 8 -1.28 19.35 5.46
CA PRO A 8 -2.08 18.52 4.56
C PRO A 8 -3.24 17.83 5.26
N ILE A 9 -3.06 17.38 6.50
CA ILE A 9 -4.08 16.70 7.30
C ILE A 9 -5.26 17.64 7.60
N ILE A 10 -4.97 18.90 7.97
CA ILE A 10 -5.98 19.92 8.22
C ILE A 10 -6.79 20.19 6.95
N ILE A 11 -6.13 20.35 5.79
CA ILE A 11 -6.82 20.67 4.53
C ILE A 11 -7.72 19.50 4.09
N THR A 12 -7.30 18.25 4.26
CA THR A 12 -8.14 17.09 3.93
C THR A 12 -9.33 16.91 4.86
N SER A 13 -9.28 17.47 6.08
CA SER A 13 -10.37 17.41 7.07
C SER A 13 -11.36 18.56 6.93
N LEU A 14 -11.05 19.62 6.18
CA LEU A 14 -11.92 20.79 6.01
C LEU A 14 -13.33 20.46 5.48
N PRO A 15 -13.52 19.57 4.49
CA PRO A 15 -14.86 19.19 4.03
C PRO A 15 -15.71 18.55 5.13
N VAL A 16 -15.09 17.73 6.00
CA VAL A 16 -15.76 17.12 7.15
C VAL A 16 -16.14 18.20 8.17
N PHE A 17 -15.18 19.04 8.54
CA PHE A 17 -15.43 20.15 9.46
C PHE A 17 -16.60 21.01 8.97
N ALA A 18 -16.59 21.44 7.72
CA ALA A 18 -17.66 22.23 7.12
C ALA A 18 -19.01 21.52 7.16
N SER A 19 -19.04 20.22 6.80
CA SER A 19 -20.27 19.43 6.78
C SER A 19 -20.88 19.27 8.18
N VAL A 20 -20.04 18.93 9.17
CA VAL A 20 -20.50 18.74 10.56
C VAL A 20 -20.90 20.07 11.19
N PHE A 21 -20.18 21.16 10.87
CA PHE A 21 -20.52 22.50 11.32
C PHE A 21 -21.89 22.96 10.78
N ILE A 22 -22.15 22.76 9.48
CA ILE A 22 -23.46 23.05 8.87
C ILE A 22 -24.54 22.19 9.50
N ALA A 23 -24.31 20.88 9.67
CA ALA A 23 -25.27 19.98 10.29
C ALA A 23 -25.60 20.39 11.75
N ALA A 24 -24.58 20.74 12.55
CA ALA A 24 -24.76 21.20 13.92
C ALA A 24 -25.54 22.51 13.98
N THR A 25 -25.25 23.46 13.08
CA THR A 25 -25.98 24.73 12.98
C THR A 25 -27.44 24.52 12.61
N LEU A 26 -27.75 23.61 11.66
CA LEU A 26 -29.11 23.27 11.30
C LEU A 26 -29.87 22.63 12.47
N VAL A 27 -29.25 21.63 13.14
CA VAL A 27 -29.84 20.99 14.32
C VAL A 27 -30.13 22.00 15.44
N TRP A 28 -29.21 22.91 15.68
CA TRP A 28 -29.40 23.99 16.68
C TRP A 28 -30.53 24.94 16.28
N ARG A 29 -30.52 25.40 15.02
CA ARG A 29 -31.52 26.39 14.50
C ARG A 29 -32.95 25.86 14.51
N PHE A 30 -33.12 24.56 14.19
CA PHE A 30 -34.42 23.92 14.16
C PHE A 30 -34.84 23.27 15.49
N GLY A 31 -34.00 23.34 16.53
CA GLY A 31 -34.29 22.80 17.86
C GLY A 31 -34.49 21.28 17.88
N THR A 32 -33.79 20.54 17.03
CA THR A 32 -33.92 19.08 16.86
C THR A 32 -32.69 18.29 17.29
N PRO A 33 -32.22 18.41 18.57
CA PRO A 33 -30.97 17.80 18.99
C PRO A 33 -30.96 16.27 18.88
N LYS A 34 -32.12 15.58 18.96
CA LYS A 34 -32.27 14.15 18.79
C LYS A 34 -31.85 13.67 17.40
N LEU A 35 -31.96 14.53 16.37
CA LEU A 35 -31.59 14.19 14.99
C LEU A 35 -30.08 14.40 14.69
N ALA A 36 -29.31 14.94 15.61
CA ALA A 36 -27.88 15.17 15.42
C ALA A 36 -27.12 13.86 15.15
N MET A 37 -27.46 12.79 15.86
CA MET A 37 -26.76 11.51 15.76
C MET A 37 -26.88 10.89 14.36
N PRO A 38 -28.07 10.58 13.81
CA PRO A 38 -28.19 10.00 12.48
C PRO A 38 -27.61 10.92 11.38
N PHE A 39 -27.76 12.24 11.53
CA PHE A 39 -27.22 13.21 10.58
C PHE A 39 -25.68 13.17 10.52
N VAL A 40 -25.01 13.23 11.67
CA VAL A 40 -23.54 13.16 11.74
C VAL A 40 -23.01 11.79 11.32
N LEU A 41 -23.68 10.69 11.67
CA LEU A 41 -23.31 9.35 11.20
C LEU A 41 -23.40 9.23 9.67
N GLY A 42 -24.37 9.90 9.05
CA GLY A 42 -24.46 10.02 7.59
C GLY A 42 -23.28 10.77 6.98
N ILE A 43 -22.80 11.85 7.61
CA ILE A 43 -21.58 12.58 7.21
C ILE A 43 -20.36 11.65 7.32
N ILE A 44 -20.26 10.92 8.43
CA ILE A 44 -19.16 9.95 8.64
C ILE A 44 -19.19 8.86 7.58
N ALA A 45 -20.35 8.27 7.29
CA ALA A 45 -20.50 7.25 6.25
C ALA A 45 -20.08 7.77 4.87
N GLY A 46 -20.51 8.98 4.50
CA GLY A 46 -20.08 9.65 3.26
C GLY A 46 -18.56 9.84 3.19
N GLY A 47 -17.95 10.26 4.29
CA GLY A 47 -16.50 10.44 4.39
C GLY A 47 -15.71 9.13 4.41
N LEU A 48 -16.30 8.01 4.82
CA LEU A 48 -15.68 6.68 4.74
C LEU A 48 -15.58 6.18 3.29
N VAL A 49 -16.47 6.63 2.41
CA VAL A 49 -16.60 6.17 1.00
C VAL A 49 -16.04 7.20 0.01
N ASP A 50 -15.53 8.33 0.49
CA ASP A 50 -14.99 9.36 -0.38
C ASP A 50 -13.76 8.86 -1.17
N LEU A 51 -13.95 8.74 -2.50
CA LEU A 51 -12.93 8.30 -3.45
C LEU A 51 -12.55 9.48 -4.34
N ASP A 52 -11.25 9.76 -4.43
CA ASP A 52 -10.75 10.77 -5.37
C ASP A 52 -11.01 10.36 -6.82
N ASN A 53 -11.58 11.27 -7.59
CA ASN A 53 -11.88 11.08 -9.01
C ASN A 53 -12.04 12.45 -9.69
N ARG A 54 -12.18 12.44 -11.03
CA ARG A 54 -12.66 13.63 -11.77
C ARG A 54 -14.07 14.01 -11.34
N LEU A 55 -14.47 15.27 -11.53
CA LEU A 55 -15.80 15.76 -11.16
C LEU A 55 -16.94 14.85 -11.65
N THR A 56 -16.91 14.46 -12.93
CA THR A 56 -17.92 13.55 -13.51
C THR A 56 -17.90 12.16 -12.89
N GLY A 57 -16.70 11.62 -12.66
CA GLY A 57 -16.53 10.32 -12.00
C GLY A 57 -16.93 10.35 -10.52
N ARG A 58 -16.68 11.48 -9.84
CA ARG A 58 -17.08 11.69 -8.44
C ARG A 58 -18.59 11.82 -8.32
N LEU A 59 -19.24 12.57 -9.22
CA LEU A 59 -20.71 12.66 -9.25
C LEU A 59 -21.34 11.27 -9.45
N LYS A 60 -20.82 10.47 -10.39
CA LYS A 60 -21.25 9.08 -10.57
C LYS A 60 -21.05 8.23 -9.31
N ASN A 61 -19.92 8.39 -8.62
CA ASN A 61 -19.65 7.68 -7.35
C ASN A 61 -20.65 8.09 -6.27
N ILE A 62 -20.96 9.38 -6.15
CA ILE A 62 -21.97 9.90 -5.20
C ILE A 62 -23.34 9.31 -5.46
N ILE A 63 -23.79 9.26 -6.71
CA ILE A 63 -25.08 8.67 -7.07
C ILE A 63 -25.13 7.18 -6.67
N ILE A 64 -24.07 6.41 -6.98
CA ILE A 64 -23.96 5.00 -6.59
C ILE A 64 -23.95 4.86 -5.06
N THR A 65 -23.21 5.71 -4.35
CA THR A 65 -23.15 5.69 -2.88
C THR A 65 -24.52 5.96 -2.28
N VAL A 66 -25.22 7.01 -2.72
CA VAL A 66 -26.56 7.35 -2.24
C VAL A 66 -27.54 6.20 -2.49
N ALA A 67 -27.52 5.61 -3.70
CA ALA A 67 -28.40 4.47 -4.03
C ALA A 67 -28.13 3.23 -3.13
N LEU A 68 -26.85 2.88 -2.93
CA LEU A 68 -26.47 1.76 -2.06
C LEU A 68 -26.80 2.03 -0.59
N PHE A 69 -26.60 3.25 -0.11
CA PHE A 69 -26.92 3.65 1.25
C PHE A 69 -28.43 3.66 1.48
N THR A 70 -29.19 4.13 0.51
CA THR A 70 -30.68 4.07 0.56
C THR A 70 -31.14 2.64 0.65
N LEU A 71 -30.65 1.76 -0.22
CA LEU A 71 -31.02 0.32 -0.20
C LEU A 71 -30.64 -0.30 1.15
N SER A 72 -29.42 -0.08 1.60
CA SER A 72 -28.89 -0.65 2.84
C SER A 72 -29.65 -0.18 4.08
N SER A 73 -29.95 1.13 4.17
CA SER A 73 -30.68 1.72 5.28
C SER A 73 -32.16 1.29 5.29
N LEU A 74 -32.82 1.25 4.13
CA LEU A 74 -34.23 0.83 4.03
C LEU A 74 -34.40 -0.65 4.39
N VAL A 75 -33.51 -1.53 3.91
CA VAL A 75 -33.56 -2.96 4.26
C VAL A 75 -33.34 -3.16 5.75
N ALA A 76 -32.33 -2.51 6.33
CA ALA A 76 -32.08 -2.59 7.77
C ALA A 76 -33.26 -2.07 8.58
N GLN A 77 -33.81 -0.91 8.20
CA GLN A 77 -34.94 -0.26 8.91
C GLN A 77 -36.26 -1.07 8.81
N SER A 78 -36.54 -1.63 7.63
CA SER A 78 -37.80 -2.35 7.41
C SER A 78 -37.82 -3.74 8.07
N THR A 79 -36.67 -4.33 8.32
CA THR A 79 -36.52 -5.64 8.95
C THR A 79 -36.21 -5.59 10.43
N LEU A 80 -35.84 -4.41 10.95
CA LEU A 80 -35.47 -4.23 12.35
C LEU A 80 -36.65 -4.61 13.28
N GLY A 81 -36.37 -5.42 14.32
CA GLY A 81 -37.37 -5.88 15.28
C GLY A 81 -38.26 -7.04 14.77
N THR A 82 -38.03 -7.56 13.56
CA THR A 82 -38.79 -8.71 13.04
C THR A 82 -38.13 -10.06 13.38
N GLY A 83 -37.00 -10.05 14.12
CA GLY A 83 -36.30 -11.27 14.51
C GLY A 83 -35.55 -11.94 13.34
N LEU A 84 -35.98 -13.17 12.97
CA LEU A 84 -35.26 -13.94 11.94
C LEU A 84 -35.13 -13.23 10.58
N PRO A 85 -36.12 -12.53 10.03
CA PRO A 85 -35.97 -11.75 8.80
C PRO A 85 -34.87 -10.70 8.87
N PHE A 86 -34.72 -10.03 10.01
CA PHE A 86 -33.61 -9.06 10.22
C PHE A 86 -32.24 -9.73 10.17
N ILE A 87 -32.08 -10.86 10.88
CA ILE A 87 -30.83 -11.63 10.88
C ILE A 87 -30.46 -12.06 9.47
N LEU A 88 -31.44 -12.62 8.72
CA LEU A 88 -31.24 -13.05 7.34
C LEU A 88 -30.86 -11.87 6.41
N ALA A 89 -31.60 -10.77 6.52
CA ALA A 89 -31.34 -9.57 5.70
C ALA A 89 -29.92 -9.02 5.94
N MET A 90 -29.49 -8.85 7.20
CA MET A 90 -28.17 -8.37 7.56
C MET A 90 -27.08 -9.34 7.10
N THR A 91 -27.28 -10.64 7.23
CA THR A 91 -26.34 -11.69 6.80
C THR A 91 -26.14 -11.67 5.29
N LEU A 92 -27.25 -11.67 4.52
CA LEU A 92 -27.22 -11.66 3.06
C LEU A 92 -26.61 -10.37 2.51
N MET A 93 -26.95 -9.20 3.08
CA MET A 93 -26.34 -7.94 2.71
C MET A 93 -24.84 -7.95 2.97
N THR A 94 -24.40 -8.48 4.12
CA THR A 94 -22.98 -8.57 4.47
C THR A 94 -22.24 -9.43 3.47
N PHE A 95 -22.75 -10.59 3.12
CA PHE A 95 -22.16 -11.47 2.12
C PHE A 95 -22.09 -10.80 0.75
N GLY A 96 -23.21 -10.30 0.25
CA GLY A 96 -23.30 -9.68 -1.08
C GLY A 96 -22.39 -8.47 -1.23
N PHE A 97 -22.38 -7.58 -0.25
CA PHE A 97 -21.49 -6.41 -0.29
C PHE A 97 -20.01 -6.79 -0.17
N THR A 98 -19.66 -7.73 0.69
CA THR A 98 -18.26 -8.14 0.86
C THR A 98 -17.72 -8.81 -0.41
N ILE A 99 -18.49 -9.69 -1.03
CA ILE A 99 -18.16 -10.35 -2.31
C ILE A 99 -18.01 -9.31 -3.44
N LEU A 100 -18.88 -8.30 -3.48
CA LEU A 100 -18.76 -7.21 -4.46
C LEU A 100 -17.40 -6.47 -4.35
N GLY A 101 -16.83 -6.43 -3.15
CA GLY A 101 -15.50 -5.89 -2.89
C GLY A 101 -14.34 -6.61 -3.63
N ALA A 102 -14.58 -7.83 -4.15
CA ALA A 102 -13.59 -8.56 -4.97
C ALA A 102 -13.29 -7.88 -6.32
N VAL A 103 -14.23 -7.11 -6.84
CA VAL A 103 -14.08 -6.44 -8.15
C VAL A 103 -13.00 -5.35 -8.14
N GLY A 104 -12.72 -4.76 -6.96
CA GLY A 104 -11.67 -3.76 -6.82
C GLY A 104 -11.88 -2.81 -5.65
N LEU A 105 -10.88 -1.95 -5.42
CA LEU A 105 -10.86 -1.03 -4.28
C LEU A 105 -12.13 -0.15 -4.19
N LYS A 106 -12.60 0.35 -5.33
CA LYS A 106 -13.81 1.18 -5.41
C LYS A 106 -15.04 0.45 -4.87
N TYR A 107 -15.28 -0.78 -5.31
CA TYR A 107 -16.43 -1.58 -4.90
C TYR A 107 -16.30 -2.01 -3.42
N ARG A 108 -15.08 -2.33 -2.97
CA ARG A 108 -14.80 -2.63 -1.55
C ARG A 108 -15.15 -1.45 -0.65
N THR A 109 -14.85 -0.22 -1.07
CA THR A 109 -15.14 0.99 -0.30
C THR A 109 -16.64 1.24 -0.23
N PHE A 110 -17.38 1.10 -1.34
CA PHE A 110 -18.85 1.20 -1.36
C PHE A 110 -19.51 0.14 -0.49
N ALA A 111 -19.04 -1.11 -0.59
CA ALA A 111 -19.53 -2.23 0.21
C ALA A 111 -19.39 -1.97 1.71
N PHE A 112 -18.21 -1.54 2.14
CA PHE A 112 -17.96 -1.21 3.54
C PHE A 112 -18.83 -0.07 4.05
N GLY A 113 -18.99 1.00 3.25
CA GLY A 113 -19.87 2.12 3.60
C GLY A 113 -21.34 1.72 3.70
N ALA A 114 -21.83 0.87 2.79
CA ALA A 114 -23.21 0.37 2.83
C ALA A 114 -23.48 -0.48 4.09
N LEU A 115 -22.52 -1.34 4.49
CA LEU A 115 -22.60 -2.08 5.74
C LEU A 115 -22.56 -1.16 6.97
N ALA A 116 -21.70 -0.13 6.95
CA ALA A 116 -21.67 0.85 8.02
C ALA A 116 -23.00 1.60 8.16
N VAL A 117 -23.63 1.97 7.04
CA VAL A 117 -24.95 2.63 7.06
C VAL A 117 -26.03 1.70 7.60
N ALA A 118 -26.06 0.41 7.21
CA ALA A 118 -26.98 -0.55 7.79
C ALA A 118 -26.89 -0.60 9.32
N THR A 119 -25.62 -0.69 9.83
CA THR A 119 -25.39 -0.69 11.30
C THR A 119 -25.70 0.67 11.96
N TYR A 120 -25.46 1.78 11.27
CA TYR A 120 -25.84 3.11 11.80
C TYR A 120 -27.34 3.28 11.88
N THR A 121 -28.09 2.77 10.91
CA THR A 121 -29.54 2.78 10.92
C THR A 121 -30.11 2.01 12.13
N THR A 122 -29.54 0.83 12.44
CA THR A 122 -29.98 0.05 13.62
C THR A 122 -29.66 0.75 14.94
N LEU A 123 -28.52 1.45 15.01
CA LEU A 123 -28.06 2.17 16.20
C LEU A 123 -28.85 3.43 16.52
N THR A 124 -29.39 4.08 15.50
CA THR A 124 -30.12 5.36 15.65
C THR A 124 -31.63 5.19 15.66
N TYR A 125 -32.10 3.95 15.62
CA TYR A 125 -33.53 3.67 15.65
C TYR A 125 -34.17 4.13 16.96
N THR A 126 -35.23 4.91 16.82
CA THR A 126 -36.09 5.35 17.93
C THR A 126 -37.54 5.02 17.56
N PRO A 127 -38.25 4.18 18.36
CA PRO A 127 -39.62 3.77 18.05
C PRO A 127 -40.62 4.92 17.94
N GLU A 128 -40.32 6.03 18.62
CA GLU A 128 -41.23 7.22 18.71
C GLU A 128 -41.20 8.08 17.43
N THR A 129 -40.23 7.88 16.52
CA THR A 129 -40.08 8.70 15.32
C THR A 129 -40.67 8.03 14.11
N PHE A 130 -41.06 8.83 13.10
CA PHE A 130 -41.50 8.28 11.82
C PHE A 130 -40.43 7.38 11.22
N TRP A 131 -40.81 6.18 10.75
CA TRP A 131 -39.90 5.13 10.37
C TRP A 131 -38.83 5.52 9.31
N LEU A 132 -39.12 6.50 8.43
CA LEU A 132 -38.16 7.01 7.44
C LEU A 132 -37.22 8.08 7.99
N THR A 133 -37.43 8.61 9.19
CA THR A 133 -36.66 9.77 9.71
C THR A 133 -35.15 9.45 9.78
N ASN A 134 -34.77 8.30 10.33
CA ASN A 134 -33.37 7.90 10.43
C ASN A 134 -32.70 7.66 9.07
N PRO A 135 -33.26 6.85 8.15
CA PRO A 135 -32.75 6.70 6.79
C PRO A 135 -32.56 8.05 6.08
N VAL A 136 -33.55 8.91 6.13
CA VAL A 136 -33.51 10.23 5.49
C VAL A 136 -32.41 11.10 6.10
N MET A 137 -32.25 11.14 7.42
CA MET A 137 -31.22 11.93 8.08
C MET A 137 -29.80 11.43 7.76
N ILE A 138 -29.58 10.11 7.71
CA ILE A 138 -28.29 9.52 7.30
C ILE A 138 -27.99 9.90 5.83
N LEU A 139 -28.98 9.80 4.94
CA LEU A 139 -28.81 10.19 3.55
C LEU A 139 -28.55 11.67 3.36
N LEU A 140 -29.27 12.53 4.08
CA LEU A 140 -29.02 13.98 4.08
C LEU A 140 -27.60 14.30 4.55
N GLY A 141 -27.11 13.63 5.60
CA GLY A 141 -25.71 13.75 6.06
C GLY A 141 -24.71 13.34 4.99
N THR A 142 -24.97 12.24 4.30
CA THR A 142 -24.12 11.76 3.20
C THR A 142 -24.12 12.74 2.02
N VAL A 143 -25.27 13.26 1.63
CA VAL A 143 -25.41 14.26 0.56
C VAL A 143 -24.73 15.57 0.94
N LEU A 144 -24.91 16.06 2.17
CA LEU A 144 -24.25 17.26 2.67
C LEU A 144 -22.73 17.14 2.62
N TYR A 145 -22.18 16.02 3.12
CA TYR A 145 -20.74 15.75 3.00
C TYR A 145 -20.28 15.73 1.54
N SER A 146 -21.01 15.01 0.69
CA SER A 146 -20.71 14.90 -0.73
C SER A 146 -20.71 16.25 -1.44
N THR A 147 -21.63 17.13 -1.09
CA THR A 147 -21.71 18.50 -1.62
C THR A 147 -20.52 19.34 -1.15
N CYS A 148 -20.22 19.33 0.15
CA CYS A 148 -19.04 20.03 0.68
C CYS A 148 -17.75 19.58 0.01
N THR A 149 -17.55 18.29 -0.12
CA THR A 149 -16.31 17.75 -0.73
C THR A 149 -16.23 18.04 -2.24
N LEU A 150 -17.36 18.13 -2.97
CA LEU A 150 -17.38 18.62 -4.36
C LEU A 150 -16.97 20.09 -4.45
N VAL A 151 -17.47 20.94 -3.56
CA VAL A 151 -17.09 22.36 -3.51
C VAL A 151 -15.59 22.50 -3.22
N PHE A 152 -15.07 21.77 -2.25
CA PHE A 152 -13.63 21.77 -1.95
C PHE A 152 -12.79 21.24 -3.12
N GLN A 153 -13.28 20.25 -3.89
CA GLN A 153 -12.59 19.77 -5.07
C GLN A 153 -12.55 20.81 -6.21
N ILE A 154 -13.59 21.61 -6.36
CA ILE A 154 -13.60 22.72 -7.33
C ILE A 154 -12.56 23.77 -6.94
N ILE A 155 -12.44 24.07 -5.64
CA ILE A 155 -11.48 25.06 -5.11
C ILE A 155 -10.04 24.52 -5.16
N LEU A 156 -9.82 23.24 -4.80
CA LEU A 156 -8.50 22.60 -4.64
C LEU A 156 -8.36 21.31 -5.45
N PRO A 157 -8.47 21.33 -6.79
CA PRO A 157 -8.65 20.12 -7.61
C PRO A 157 -7.45 19.16 -7.64
N HIS A 158 -6.23 19.61 -7.31
CA HIS A 158 -5.00 18.83 -7.52
C HIS A 158 -4.38 18.27 -6.22
N ARG A 159 -4.89 18.63 -5.07
CA ARG A 159 -4.33 18.27 -3.75
C ARG A 159 -4.14 16.76 -3.51
N PRO A 160 -5.10 15.88 -3.79
CA PRO A 160 -4.93 14.44 -3.51
C PRO A 160 -3.79 13.80 -4.31
N VAL A 161 -3.61 14.23 -5.58
CA VAL A 161 -2.51 13.73 -6.42
C VAL A 161 -1.17 14.26 -5.93
N GLN A 162 -1.10 15.56 -5.57
CA GLN A 162 0.11 16.14 -5.00
C GLN A 162 0.56 15.39 -3.75
N GLU A 163 -0.38 15.03 -2.88
CA GLU A 163 -0.08 14.27 -1.66
C GLU A 163 0.38 12.84 -1.98
N SER A 164 -0.25 12.17 -2.94
CA SER A 164 0.16 10.82 -3.35
C SER A 164 1.57 10.81 -3.95
N VAL A 165 1.92 11.81 -4.78
CA VAL A 165 3.29 11.96 -5.33
C VAL A 165 4.27 12.31 -4.22
N ALA A 166 3.90 13.20 -3.29
CA ALA A 166 4.74 13.54 -2.14
C ALA A 166 5.04 12.33 -1.27
N ASN A 167 4.05 11.46 -1.02
CA ASN A 167 4.24 10.22 -0.27
C ASN A 167 5.19 9.25 -0.99
N ALA A 168 5.16 9.19 -2.32
CA ALA A 168 6.11 8.40 -3.10
C ALA A 168 7.56 8.90 -2.92
N TYR A 169 7.80 10.21 -2.94
CA TYR A 169 9.12 10.78 -2.67
C TYR A 169 9.57 10.62 -1.21
N GLU A 170 8.65 10.68 -0.26
CA GLU A 170 8.93 10.40 1.16
C GLU A 170 9.39 8.95 1.36
N ALA A 171 8.67 7.99 0.73
CA ALA A 171 9.03 6.58 0.75
C ALA A 171 10.39 6.31 0.09
N LEU A 172 10.68 6.98 -1.04
CA LEU A 172 12.01 6.95 -1.66
C LEU A 172 13.09 7.46 -0.72
N GLY A 173 12.83 8.55 0.02
CA GLY A 173 13.76 9.06 1.02
C GLY A 173 14.09 8.02 2.09
N GLY A 174 13.09 7.27 2.58
CA GLY A 174 13.31 6.15 3.53
C GLY A 174 14.09 4.99 2.91
N TYR A 175 13.86 4.71 1.63
CA TYR A 175 14.59 3.67 0.91
C TYR A 175 16.08 4.04 0.72
N PHE A 176 16.40 5.32 0.45
CA PHE A 176 17.77 5.80 0.40
C PHE A 176 18.47 5.66 1.75
N ASP A 177 17.79 5.98 2.85
CA ASP A 177 18.35 5.81 4.20
C ASP A 177 18.67 4.33 4.46
N ALA A 178 17.72 3.40 4.19
CA ALA A 178 17.95 1.97 4.32
C ALA A 178 19.11 1.45 3.44
N LYS A 179 19.30 2.05 2.26
CA LYS A 179 20.44 1.71 1.40
C LYS A 179 21.76 2.31 1.90
N ALA A 180 21.74 3.51 2.49
CA ALA A 180 22.91 4.15 3.09
C ALA A 180 23.47 3.33 4.26
N ASP A 181 22.59 2.65 5.00
CA ASP A 181 22.99 1.79 6.11
C ASP A 181 23.88 0.60 5.71
N PHE A 182 23.89 0.17 4.44
CA PHE A 182 24.84 -0.83 3.93
C PHE A 182 26.29 -0.33 3.92
N PHE A 183 26.49 0.96 3.82
CA PHE A 183 27.79 1.60 3.80
C PHE A 183 28.19 2.12 5.18
N ASP A 184 27.71 1.46 6.25
CA ASP A 184 28.16 1.68 7.62
C ASP A 184 29.24 0.64 7.98
N PRO A 185 30.52 1.06 8.08
CA PRO A 185 31.61 0.12 8.37
C PRO A 185 31.54 -0.47 9.77
N ASP A 186 30.91 0.24 10.74
CA ASP A 186 30.84 -0.16 12.13
C ASP A 186 29.83 -1.29 12.37
N GLU A 187 28.89 -1.53 11.44
CA GLU A 187 27.82 -2.50 11.57
C GLU A 187 27.88 -3.66 10.55
N ALA A 188 29.05 -3.98 10.02
CA ALA A 188 29.24 -5.03 9.01
C ALA A 188 28.72 -6.42 9.43
N ALA A 189 28.68 -6.71 10.72
CA ALA A 189 28.13 -7.99 11.26
C ALA A 189 26.61 -8.16 11.04
N TRP A 190 25.86 -7.10 10.74
CA TRP A 190 24.39 -7.09 10.62
C TRP A 190 23.89 -7.01 9.18
N LEU A 191 24.74 -7.16 8.19
CA LEU A 191 24.40 -7.00 6.75
C LEU A 191 23.23 -7.87 6.30
N GLY A 192 23.07 -9.10 6.85
CA GLY A 192 21.93 -9.96 6.55
C GLY A 192 20.57 -9.36 6.94
N ASN A 193 20.49 -8.74 8.11
CA ASN A 193 19.26 -8.05 8.57
C ASN A 193 19.01 -6.78 7.75
N ARG A 194 20.05 -6.04 7.38
CA ARG A 194 19.97 -4.84 6.54
C ARG A 194 19.39 -5.13 5.16
N GLN A 195 19.67 -6.29 4.58
CA GLN A 195 19.06 -6.70 3.31
C GLN A 195 17.55 -6.91 3.45
N ILE A 196 17.09 -7.46 4.58
CA ILE A 196 15.66 -7.59 4.89
C ILE A 196 15.03 -6.21 5.06
N ASP A 197 15.66 -5.32 5.83
CA ASP A 197 15.17 -3.95 6.06
C ASP A 197 15.07 -3.16 4.74
N LEU A 198 16.04 -3.33 3.84
CA LEU A 198 16.00 -2.71 2.51
C LEU A 198 14.83 -3.26 1.67
N ALA A 199 14.61 -4.59 1.68
CA ALA A 199 13.49 -5.21 0.98
C ALA A 199 12.14 -4.76 1.54
N MET A 200 12.04 -4.60 2.87
CA MET A 200 10.85 -4.06 3.54
C MET A 200 10.61 -2.59 3.18
N SER A 201 11.67 -1.77 3.16
CA SER A 201 11.59 -0.37 2.74
C SER A 201 11.17 -0.24 1.28
N ASN A 202 11.67 -1.12 0.39
CA ASN A 202 11.23 -1.20 -0.99
C ASN A 202 9.72 -1.47 -1.11
N THR A 203 9.15 -2.31 -0.25
CA THR A 203 7.71 -2.58 -0.21
C THR A 203 6.90 -1.31 0.06
N GLY A 204 7.42 -0.44 0.93
CA GLY A 204 6.85 0.88 1.18
C GLY A 204 6.84 1.77 -0.07
N VAL A 205 7.93 1.79 -0.84
CA VAL A 205 8.03 2.54 -2.11
C VAL A 205 7.03 2.02 -3.14
N ILE A 206 6.98 0.70 -3.36
CA ILE A 206 6.06 0.09 -4.33
C ILE A 206 4.60 0.36 -3.96
N THR A 207 4.27 0.29 -2.67
CA THR A 207 2.93 0.64 -2.17
C THR A 207 2.58 2.09 -2.46
N ALA A 208 3.50 3.02 -2.21
CA ALA A 208 3.31 4.45 -2.48
C ALA A 208 3.17 4.73 -3.99
N PHE A 209 3.96 4.05 -4.84
CA PHE A 209 3.82 4.14 -6.30
C PHE A 209 2.47 3.64 -6.80
N ASN A 210 1.95 2.55 -6.25
CA ASN A 210 0.64 2.02 -6.62
C ASN A 210 -0.49 2.97 -6.22
N GLN A 211 -0.40 3.60 -5.04
CA GLN A 211 -1.35 4.62 -4.61
C GLN A 211 -1.28 5.86 -5.51
N CYS A 212 -0.08 6.32 -5.84
CA CYS A 212 0.14 7.44 -6.75
C CYS A 212 -0.42 7.16 -8.15
N ARG A 213 -0.14 5.97 -8.69
CA ARG A 213 -0.68 5.51 -9.97
C ARG A 213 -2.20 5.50 -9.97
N ALA A 214 -2.82 4.96 -8.93
CA ALA A 214 -4.29 4.96 -8.81
C ALA A 214 -4.86 6.38 -8.81
N ALA A 215 -4.26 7.32 -8.08
CA ALA A 215 -4.69 8.72 -8.03
C ALA A 215 -4.52 9.45 -9.37
N LEU A 216 -3.42 9.19 -10.10
CA LEU A 216 -3.14 9.75 -11.42
C LEU A 216 -4.04 9.15 -12.49
N PHE A 217 -4.26 7.82 -12.46
CA PHE A 217 -4.98 7.07 -13.48
C PHE A 217 -6.39 7.61 -13.74
N TYR A 218 -7.14 7.94 -12.69
CA TYR A 218 -8.48 8.51 -12.82
C TYR A 218 -8.49 9.89 -13.49
N ARG A 219 -7.35 10.59 -13.51
CA ARG A 219 -7.22 11.94 -14.10
C ARG A 219 -6.67 11.94 -15.52
N LEU A 220 -6.04 10.85 -15.96
CA LEU A 220 -5.47 10.71 -17.29
C LEU A 220 -6.51 10.32 -18.38
N ARG A 221 -7.69 9.85 -17.99
CA ARG A 221 -8.77 9.50 -18.93
C ARG A 221 -9.38 10.77 -19.58
N GLY A 222 -8.84 11.24 -20.72
CA GLY A 222 -9.42 12.34 -21.49
C GLY A 222 -8.43 13.02 -22.44
N LYS A 223 -8.96 13.62 -23.52
CA LYS A 223 -8.19 14.19 -24.63
C LYS A 223 -7.36 15.44 -24.28
N HIS A 224 -7.72 16.19 -23.24
CA HIS A 224 -6.99 17.39 -22.81
C HIS A 224 -6.43 17.22 -21.41
N ARG A 225 -5.11 17.27 -21.27
CA ARG A 225 -4.42 17.19 -19.98
C ARG A 225 -4.28 18.58 -19.39
N HIS A 226 -4.70 18.73 -18.12
CA HIS A 226 -4.44 19.96 -17.40
C HIS A 226 -2.92 20.05 -17.09
N PRO A 227 -2.25 21.21 -17.30
CA PRO A 227 -0.78 21.36 -17.11
C PRO A 227 -0.28 20.84 -15.77
N ARG A 228 -1.04 21.05 -14.68
CA ARG A 228 -0.70 20.53 -13.36
C ARG A 228 -0.73 19.00 -13.27
N THR A 229 -1.61 18.34 -14.02
CA THR A 229 -1.64 16.86 -14.07
C THR A 229 -0.43 16.34 -14.84
N ALA A 230 -0.03 17.00 -15.92
CA ALA A 230 1.19 16.67 -16.66
C ALA A 230 2.44 16.85 -15.76
N LYS A 231 2.51 17.94 -14.98
CA LYS A 231 3.59 18.16 -14.00
C LYS A 231 3.64 17.02 -12.99
N MET A 232 2.51 16.59 -12.40
CA MET A 232 2.49 15.49 -11.43
C MET A 232 2.88 14.14 -12.06
N LEU A 233 2.49 13.89 -13.29
CA LEU A 233 2.88 12.70 -14.04
C LEU A 233 4.40 12.66 -14.26
N ARG A 234 5.00 13.77 -14.63
CA ARG A 234 6.46 13.89 -14.75
C ARG A 234 7.16 13.59 -13.42
N TYR A 235 6.71 14.18 -12.31
CA TYR A 235 7.25 13.87 -10.98
C TYR A 235 7.13 12.38 -10.66
N TYR A 236 6.02 11.74 -11.01
CA TYR A 236 5.82 10.31 -10.80
C TYR A 236 6.79 9.45 -11.61
N PHE A 237 6.99 9.74 -12.90
CA PHE A 237 7.95 9.00 -13.71
C PHE A 237 9.38 9.23 -13.25
N THR A 238 9.76 10.46 -12.93
CA THR A 238 11.08 10.74 -12.34
C THR A 238 11.29 9.96 -11.04
N ALA A 239 10.28 9.83 -10.17
CA ALA A 239 10.38 9.02 -8.97
C ALA A 239 10.60 7.53 -9.29
N GLN A 240 9.94 7.00 -10.33
CA GLN A 240 10.17 5.63 -10.80
C GLN A 240 11.59 5.43 -11.36
N ASP A 241 12.08 6.39 -12.13
CA ASP A 241 13.43 6.33 -12.70
C ASP A 241 14.50 6.43 -11.60
N ILE A 242 14.30 7.30 -10.60
CA ILE A 242 15.17 7.36 -9.40
C ILE A 242 15.17 6.01 -8.68
N HIS A 243 13.99 5.42 -8.48
CA HIS A 243 13.88 4.10 -7.84
C HIS A 243 14.61 3.03 -8.64
N GLU A 244 14.50 3.03 -9.97
CA GLU A 244 15.21 2.09 -10.83
C GLU A 244 16.72 2.18 -10.65
N ARG A 245 17.25 3.39 -10.69
CA ARG A 245 18.70 3.63 -10.52
C ARG A 245 19.18 3.22 -9.14
N VAL A 246 18.46 3.57 -8.09
CA VAL A 246 18.89 3.26 -6.73
C VAL A 246 18.64 1.80 -6.34
N SER A 247 17.67 1.10 -6.96
CA SER A 247 17.42 -0.32 -6.69
C SER A 247 18.35 -1.27 -7.46
N SER A 248 18.98 -0.80 -8.55
CA SER A 248 19.94 -1.62 -9.30
C SER A 248 21.19 -1.92 -8.46
N ALA A 249 21.65 -3.19 -8.54
CA ALA A 249 22.82 -3.69 -7.84
C ALA A 249 23.86 -4.18 -8.84
N HIS A 250 25.02 -3.54 -8.90
CA HIS A 250 26.10 -3.88 -9.84
C HIS A 250 27.17 -4.77 -9.21
N ALA A 251 27.09 -5.00 -7.89
CA ALA A 251 28.01 -5.84 -7.14
C ALA A 251 27.28 -6.46 -5.94
N ASP A 252 27.89 -7.47 -5.32
CA ASP A 252 27.50 -7.91 -3.99
C ASP A 252 27.90 -6.81 -2.99
N TYR A 253 26.91 -6.23 -2.32
CA TYR A 253 27.16 -5.18 -1.33
C TYR A 253 27.99 -5.65 -0.15
N THR A 254 27.93 -6.94 0.20
CA THR A 254 28.73 -7.53 1.27
C THR A 254 30.21 -7.48 0.91
N GLU A 255 30.56 -7.96 -0.30
CA GLU A 255 31.94 -7.92 -0.82
C GLU A 255 32.44 -6.47 -0.95
N LEU A 256 31.55 -5.58 -1.44
CA LEU A 256 31.90 -4.17 -1.66
C LEU A 256 32.17 -3.44 -0.32
N THR A 257 31.34 -3.67 0.69
CA THR A 257 31.50 -3.06 2.02
C THR A 257 32.77 -3.56 2.70
N ASP A 258 33.05 -4.86 2.63
CA ASP A 258 34.30 -5.41 3.18
C ASP A 258 35.56 -4.83 2.52
N THR A 259 35.51 -4.60 1.21
CA THR A 259 36.61 -4.01 0.47
C THR A 259 36.80 -2.53 0.85
N LEU A 260 35.72 -1.78 1.08
CA LEU A 260 35.75 -0.33 1.29
C LEU A 260 35.80 0.09 2.76
N LYS A 261 35.62 -0.83 3.72
CA LYS A 261 35.44 -0.50 5.15
C LYS A 261 36.53 0.40 5.76
N ASN A 262 37.76 0.36 5.23
CA ASN A 262 38.87 1.13 5.73
C ASN A 262 39.22 2.37 4.84
N THR A 263 38.31 2.79 3.97
CA THR A 263 38.50 3.87 3.02
C THR A 263 37.57 5.05 3.30
N ASP A 264 37.99 6.28 2.94
CA ASP A 264 37.14 7.48 2.97
C ASP A 264 35.90 7.34 2.05
N LEU A 265 36.04 6.55 0.99
CA LEU A 265 34.99 6.38 -0.04
C LEU A 265 33.69 5.82 0.51
N ILE A 266 33.73 4.88 1.47
CA ILE A 266 32.53 4.29 2.07
C ILE A 266 31.67 5.34 2.78
N PHE A 267 32.31 6.22 3.56
CA PHE A 267 31.63 7.31 4.28
C PHE A 267 31.04 8.35 3.33
N ARG A 268 31.73 8.63 2.22
CA ARG A 268 31.23 9.57 1.21
C ARG A 268 30.04 9.01 0.44
N ILE A 269 30.06 7.72 0.09
CA ILE A 269 28.91 7.03 -0.54
C ILE A 269 27.71 7.05 0.41
N ARG A 270 27.88 6.67 1.67
CA ARG A 270 26.83 6.73 2.69
C ARG A 270 26.21 8.12 2.76
N ARG A 271 27.05 9.14 2.94
CA ARG A 271 26.59 10.53 3.04
C ARG A 271 25.88 11.01 1.77
N LEU A 272 26.34 10.61 0.59
CA LEU A 272 25.69 10.95 -0.68
C LEU A 272 24.28 10.35 -0.75
N LEU A 273 24.12 9.08 -0.37
CA LEU A 273 22.82 8.40 -0.30
C LEU A 273 21.87 9.10 0.69
N GLU A 274 22.32 9.41 1.90
CA GLU A 274 21.55 10.18 2.89
C GLU A 274 21.10 11.55 2.35
N MET A 275 21.99 12.25 1.64
CA MET A 275 21.67 13.55 1.04
C MET A 275 20.68 13.44 -0.12
N GLN A 276 20.74 12.38 -0.93
CA GLN A 276 19.78 12.10 -1.98
C GLN A 276 18.41 11.74 -1.37
N GLY A 277 18.39 10.96 -0.29
CA GLY A 277 17.18 10.69 0.48
C GLY A 277 16.56 11.97 1.04
N GLN A 278 17.38 12.87 1.59
CA GLN A 278 16.91 14.17 2.07
C GLN A 278 16.39 15.05 0.92
N ALA A 279 17.01 15.00 -0.27
CA ALA A 279 16.53 15.72 -1.45
C ALA A 279 15.14 15.21 -1.88
N CYS A 280 14.90 13.89 -1.87
CA CYS A 280 13.58 13.32 -2.10
C CYS A 280 12.54 13.83 -1.08
N ARG A 281 12.87 13.88 0.20
CA ARG A 281 12.01 14.47 1.24
C ARG A 281 11.76 15.97 1.02
N ASN A 282 12.73 16.71 0.51
CA ASN A 282 12.55 18.12 0.16
C ASN A 282 11.61 18.31 -1.04
N VAL A 283 11.66 17.40 -2.04
CA VAL A 283 10.67 17.35 -3.13
C VAL A 283 9.28 17.11 -2.56
N ALA A 284 9.11 16.13 -1.67
CA ALA A 284 7.84 15.87 -1.00
C ALA A 284 7.30 17.09 -0.24
N ALA A 285 8.17 17.76 0.52
CA ALA A 285 7.80 18.98 1.26
C ALA A 285 7.43 20.13 0.33
N ALA A 286 8.14 20.33 -0.78
CA ALA A 286 7.82 21.34 -1.78
C ALA A 286 6.45 21.09 -2.41
N LEU A 287 6.17 19.85 -2.82
CA LEU A 287 4.86 19.44 -3.35
C LEU A 287 3.73 19.71 -2.35
N ARG A 288 3.87 19.29 -1.08
CA ARG A 288 2.87 19.52 -0.03
C ARG A 288 2.59 20.99 0.21
N ASN A 289 3.61 21.84 0.12
CA ASN A 289 3.49 23.27 0.33
C ASN A 289 3.07 24.05 -0.93
N GLY A 290 2.92 23.38 -2.08
CA GLY A 290 2.62 24.03 -3.36
C GLY A 290 3.72 24.94 -3.87
N LYS A 291 4.97 24.68 -3.46
CA LYS A 291 6.17 25.40 -3.88
C LYS A 291 6.96 24.58 -4.89
N ASP A 292 7.76 25.25 -5.69
CA ASP A 292 8.68 24.56 -6.57
C ASP A 292 9.87 24.02 -5.80
N TYR A 293 10.35 22.85 -6.22
CA TYR A 293 11.54 22.25 -5.64
C TYR A 293 12.79 23.04 -6.05
N THR A 294 13.66 23.31 -5.10
CA THR A 294 14.96 23.92 -5.34
C THR A 294 16.07 22.92 -5.06
N TYR A 295 16.90 22.67 -6.07
CA TYR A 295 18.03 21.76 -5.97
C TYR A 295 19.12 22.32 -5.04
N SER A 296 19.66 21.49 -4.17
CA SER A 296 20.72 21.88 -3.24
C SER A 296 22.10 21.73 -3.87
N LYS A 297 22.85 22.84 -4.02
CA LYS A 297 24.23 22.81 -4.50
C LYS A 297 25.19 21.95 -3.64
N ARG A 298 24.78 21.64 -2.39
CA ARG A 298 25.54 20.74 -1.49
C ARG A 298 25.57 19.32 -2.02
N LEU A 299 24.45 18.85 -2.67
CA LEU A 299 24.36 17.51 -3.24
C LEU A 299 25.35 17.33 -4.40
N GLY A 300 25.45 18.30 -5.32
CA GLY A 300 26.42 18.26 -6.40
C GLY A 300 27.89 18.27 -5.91
N ARG A 301 28.17 19.00 -4.82
CA ARG A 301 29.50 18.96 -4.19
C ARG A 301 29.82 17.62 -3.53
N ALA A 302 28.82 16.98 -2.91
CA ALA A 302 28.98 15.65 -2.33
C ALA A 302 29.27 14.61 -3.43
N MET A 303 28.57 14.69 -4.57
CA MET A 303 28.81 13.83 -5.73
C MET A 303 30.21 13.99 -6.29
N GLU A 304 30.68 15.23 -6.43
CA GLU A 304 32.06 15.55 -6.87
C GLU A 304 33.08 15.01 -5.88
N GLY A 305 32.85 15.16 -4.58
CA GLY A 305 33.71 14.61 -3.54
C GLY A 305 33.81 13.06 -3.60
N CYS A 306 32.72 12.36 -3.94
CA CYS A 306 32.76 10.91 -4.16
C CYS A 306 33.62 10.55 -5.38
N ARG A 307 33.54 11.33 -6.48
CA ARG A 307 34.36 11.09 -7.69
C ARG A 307 35.85 11.30 -7.40
N GLN A 308 36.20 12.34 -6.67
CA GLN A 308 37.59 12.60 -6.26
C GLN A 308 38.11 11.47 -5.36
N SER A 309 37.32 11.02 -4.38
CA SER A 309 37.69 9.90 -3.51
C SER A 309 37.86 8.60 -4.30
N LEU A 310 37.00 8.35 -5.31
CA LEU A 310 37.22 7.21 -6.22
C LEU A 310 38.49 7.32 -7.04
N ALA A 311 38.85 8.51 -7.50
CA ALA A 311 40.11 8.70 -8.22
C ALA A 311 41.31 8.34 -7.33
N HIS A 312 41.38 8.86 -6.09
CA HIS A 312 42.40 8.50 -5.12
C HIS A 312 42.46 7.00 -4.83
N TYR A 313 41.25 6.37 -4.61
CA TYR A 313 41.20 4.93 -4.39
C TYR A 313 41.74 4.13 -5.61
N THR A 314 41.46 4.60 -6.82
CA THR A 314 41.94 3.96 -8.05
C THR A 314 43.49 4.10 -8.18
N ASP A 315 44.05 5.23 -7.81
CA ASP A 315 45.50 5.46 -7.83
C ASP A 315 46.22 4.60 -6.78
N ASP A 316 45.63 4.42 -5.60
CA ASP A 316 46.19 3.62 -4.52
C ASP A 316 46.06 2.10 -4.75
N HIS A 317 45.04 1.66 -5.52
CA HIS A 317 44.72 0.26 -5.75
C HIS A 317 44.42 -0.07 -7.23
N PRO A 318 45.38 0.11 -8.15
CA PRO A 318 45.16 0.04 -9.60
C PRO A 318 44.68 -1.36 -10.09
N GLU A 319 45.02 -2.43 -9.36
CA GLU A 319 44.64 -3.80 -9.69
C GLU A 319 43.32 -4.27 -9.05
N SER A 320 42.65 -3.40 -8.30
CA SER A 320 41.41 -3.78 -7.62
C SER A 320 40.27 -4.04 -8.61
N ARG A 321 39.75 -5.29 -8.62
CA ARG A 321 38.61 -5.69 -9.45
C ARG A 321 37.33 -4.91 -9.15
N ASN A 322 37.23 -4.28 -7.97
CA ASN A 322 36.02 -3.59 -7.51
C ASN A 322 35.90 -2.13 -7.99
N ILE A 323 36.95 -1.54 -8.58
CA ILE A 323 36.95 -0.15 -9.09
C ILE A 323 35.80 0.06 -10.08
N HIS A 324 35.55 -0.88 -10.97
CA HIS A 324 34.49 -0.77 -11.98
C HIS A 324 33.09 -0.79 -11.35
N HIS A 325 32.87 -1.59 -10.29
CA HIS A 325 31.60 -1.65 -9.59
C HIS A 325 31.30 -0.39 -8.82
N ILE A 326 32.33 0.17 -8.16
CA ILE A 326 32.24 1.44 -7.45
C ILE A 326 31.94 2.57 -8.43
N ARG A 327 32.63 2.60 -9.57
CA ARG A 327 32.39 3.59 -10.62
C ARG A 327 30.96 3.53 -11.12
N ARG A 328 30.43 2.33 -11.42
CA ARG A 328 29.02 2.16 -11.85
C ARG A 328 28.02 2.55 -10.78
N LEU A 329 28.28 2.22 -9.51
CA LEU A 329 27.46 2.70 -8.41
C LEU A 329 27.40 4.22 -8.40
N LEU A 330 28.56 4.90 -8.52
CA LEU A 330 28.63 6.35 -8.54
C LEU A 330 27.98 6.96 -9.80
N ASP A 331 28.07 6.30 -10.96
CA ASP A 331 27.37 6.71 -12.19
C ASP A 331 25.85 6.67 -12.01
N ASN A 332 25.33 5.61 -11.35
CA ASN A 332 23.91 5.52 -11.03
C ASN A 332 23.49 6.61 -10.05
N LEU A 333 24.27 6.87 -8.99
CA LEU A 333 23.99 7.95 -8.05
C LEU A 333 24.09 9.32 -8.72
N GLY A 334 25.02 9.48 -9.68
CA GLY A 334 25.13 10.66 -10.53
C GLY A 334 23.90 10.87 -11.42
N SER A 335 23.34 9.78 -11.97
CA SER A 335 22.10 9.83 -12.74
C SER A 335 20.91 10.24 -11.86
N VAL A 336 20.84 9.78 -10.60
CA VAL A 336 19.84 10.25 -9.62
C VAL A 336 19.99 11.74 -9.35
N ASP A 337 21.24 12.22 -9.15
CA ASP A 337 21.52 13.65 -8.97
C ASP A 337 21.04 14.49 -10.16
N HIS A 338 21.31 14.01 -11.37
CA HIS A 338 20.85 14.65 -12.60
C HIS A 338 19.32 14.74 -12.69
N GLN A 339 18.61 13.66 -12.37
CA GLN A 339 17.13 13.63 -12.34
C GLN A 339 16.56 14.58 -11.29
N LEU A 340 17.14 14.63 -10.09
CA LEU A 340 16.75 15.57 -9.04
C LEU A 340 16.99 17.04 -9.47
N ARG A 341 18.08 17.30 -10.21
CA ARG A 341 18.40 18.63 -10.76
C ARG A 341 17.39 19.04 -11.85
N GLN A 342 17.01 18.11 -12.72
CA GLN A 342 16.02 18.36 -13.78
C GLN A 342 14.63 18.71 -13.22
N LEU A 343 14.26 18.23 -12.04
CA LEU A 343 12.98 18.59 -11.40
C LEU A 343 12.87 20.08 -11.08
N GLN A 344 13.99 20.80 -10.90
CA GLN A 344 13.98 22.25 -10.70
C GLN A 344 13.57 23.03 -11.95
N HIS A 345 13.87 22.50 -13.15
CA HIS A 345 13.59 23.17 -14.44
C HIS A 345 12.30 22.67 -15.10
N SER A 346 11.36 22.17 -14.31
CA SER A 346 10.16 21.47 -14.80
C SER A 346 9.07 22.34 -15.43
N ASP A 347 9.32 23.62 -15.69
CA ASP A 347 8.34 24.53 -16.30
C ASP A 347 8.35 24.52 -17.84
N SER A 348 9.28 23.80 -18.49
CA SER A 348 9.28 23.60 -19.93
C SER A 348 8.16 22.61 -20.34
N PRO A 349 7.32 22.95 -21.34
CA PRO A 349 6.34 22.01 -21.85
C PRO A 349 7.05 20.78 -22.42
N ALA A 350 6.66 19.59 -21.96
CA ALA A 350 7.16 18.35 -22.51
C ALA A 350 6.73 18.27 -23.99
N GLU A 351 7.69 18.38 -24.89
CA GLU A 351 7.50 18.07 -26.31
C GLU A 351 7.14 16.59 -26.45
N ASN A 352 5.99 16.36 -27.03
CA ASN A 352 5.56 15.15 -27.75
C ASN A 352 5.91 13.76 -27.16
N ASP A 353 5.24 13.36 -26.06
CA ASP A 353 5.06 11.93 -25.80
C ASP A 353 3.58 11.57 -25.57
N ASN A 354 2.78 11.74 -26.61
CA ASN A 354 1.32 11.59 -26.56
C ASN A 354 0.82 10.15 -26.77
N SER A 355 1.68 9.19 -27.10
CA SER A 355 1.24 7.86 -27.54
C SER A 355 1.35 6.74 -26.50
N SER A 356 2.32 6.80 -25.59
CA SER A 356 2.58 5.74 -24.60
C SER A 356 1.68 5.82 -23.35
N ASP A 357 1.30 7.02 -22.94
CA ASP A 357 0.61 7.26 -21.67
C ASP A 357 -0.88 6.82 -21.67
N THR A 358 -1.54 6.80 -22.83
CA THR A 358 -2.94 6.37 -22.94
C THR A 358 -3.13 4.86 -22.81
N ARG A 359 -2.11 4.07 -23.12
CA ARG A 359 -2.13 2.60 -22.98
C ARG A 359 -2.09 2.14 -21.53
N ILE A 360 -1.43 2.88 -20.65
CA ILE A 360 -1.41 2.59 -19.19
C ILE A 360 -2.83 2.73 -18.60
N ALA A 361 -3.67 3.58 -19.20
CA ALA A 361 -5.04 3.85 -18.77
C ALA A 361 -6.09 2.84 -19.29
N ALA A 362 -5.76 1.99 -20.25
CA ALA A 362 -6.74 1.15 -20.94
C ALA A 362 -7.15 -0.16 -20.20
N LEU A 363 -6.54 -0.48 -19.07
CA LEU A 363 -6.67 -1.79 -18.42
C LEU A 363 -7.86 -1.99 -17.47
N GLU A 364 -8.72 -0.98 -17.26
CA GLU A 364 -9.96 -1.15 -16.46
C GLU A 364 -11.21 -0.87 -17.31
N ASN A 365 -11.62 -1.84 -18.10
CA ASN A 365 -12.98 -1.88 -18.65
C ASN A 365 -13.96 -2.37 -17.58
N SER A 366 -14.62 -1.45 -16.89
CA SER A 366 -15.69 -1.72 -15.94
C SER A 366 -17.03 -1.97 -16.66
N SER A 367 -17.09 -2.98 -17.52
CA SER A 367 -18.36 -3.49 -18.03
C SER A 367 -19.06 -4.28 -16.91
N LEU A 368 -20.39 -4.15 -16.78
CA LEU A 368 -21.19 -4.95 -15.83
C LEU A 368 -20.95 -6.46 -16.01
N LYS A 369 -20.72 -6.89 -17.26
CA LYS A 369 -20.37 -8.28 -17.59
C LYS A 369 -19.05 -8.70 -16.92
N ASN A 370 -18.02 -7.84 -16.94
CA ASN A 370 -16.74 -8.12 -16.30
C ASN A 370 -16.86 -8.16 -14.77
N VAL A 371 -17.69 -7.27 -14.20
CA VAL A 371 -18.00 -7.28 -12.75
C VAL A 371 -18.61 -8.62 -12.36
N TRP A 372 -19.61 -9.08 -13.09
CA TRP A 372 -20.26 -10.35 -12.83
C TRP A 372 -19.34 -11.56 -12.99
N GLN A 373 -18.51 -11.55 -14.05
CA GLN A 373 -17.51 -12.61 -14.27
C GLN A 373 -16.49 -12.66 -13.12
N THR A 374 -16.00 -11.50 -12.66
CA THR A 374 -15.06 -11.42 -11.53
C THR A 374 -15.72 -11.91 -10.25
N VAL A 375 -16.95 -11.50 -9.95
CA VAL A 375 -17.68 -11.99 -8.78
C VAL A 375 -17.86 -13.52 -8.86
N ARG A 376 -18.28 -14.05 -10.01
CA ARG A 376 -18.49 -15.48 -10.20
C ARG A 376 -17.20 -16.30 -10.04
N SER A 377 -16.09 -15.81 -10.53
CA SER A 377 -14.77 -16.49 -10.40
C SER A 377 -14.28 -16.55 -8.95
N GLN A 378 -14.78 -15.68 -8.08
CA GLN A 378 -14.42 -15.64 -6.66
C GLN A 378 -15.36 -16.44 -5.75
N LEU A 379 -16.47 -17.00 -6.29
CA LEU A 379 -17.42 -17.79 -5.52
C LEU A 379 -16.92 -19.25 -5.33
N ASN A 380 -15.74 -19.38 -4.73
CA ASN A 380 -15.16 -20.66 -4.32
C ASN A 380 -14.39 -20.51 -3.00
N PHE A 381 -14.23 -21.60 -2.25
CA PHE A 381 -13.50 -21.59 -0.96
C PHE A 381 -11.98 -21.36 -1.09
N GLU A 382 -11.42 -21.46 -2.27
CA GLU A 382 -10.01 -21.11 -2.51
C GLU A 382 -9.80 -19.59 -2.49
N SER A 383 -10.86 -18.82 -2.77
CA SER A 383 -10.82 -17.36 -2.73
C SER A 383 -10.79 -16.84 -1.30
N GLY A 384 -9.74 -16.08 -0.94
CA GLY A 384 -9.66 -15.37 0.35
C GLY A 384 -10.79 -14.35 0.54
N VAL A 385 -11.32 -13.76 -0.55
CA VAL A 385 -12.47 -12.84 -0.48
C VAL A 385 -13.75 -13.60 -0.12
N PHE A 386 -13.96 -14.78 -0.69
CA PHE A 386 -15.12 -15.63 -0.36
C PHE A 386 -15.07 -16.08 1.10
N ARG A 387 -13.93 -16.59 1.57
CA ARG A 387 -13.76 -16.99 2.98
C ARG A 387 -14.01 -15.82 3.92
N HIS A 388 -13.49 -14.63 3.60
CA HIS A 388 -13.76 -13.44 4.39
C HIS A 388 -15.23 -13.02 4.38
N ALA A 389 -15.90 -13.05 3.22
CA ALA A 389 -17.32 -12.74 3.09
C ALA A 389 -18.20 -13.71 3.93
N THR A 390 -17.93 -15.00 3.84
CA THR A 390 -18.64 -16.03 4.63
C THR A 390 -18.39 -15.84 6.12
N ARG A 391 -17.14 -15.64 6.53
CA ARG A 391 -16.74 -15.37 7.92
C ARG A 391 -17.44 -14.15 8.50
N LEU A 392 -17.41 -13.02 7.76
CA LEU A 392 -18.03 -11.78 8.20
C LEU A 392 -19.54 -11.91 8.30
N SER A 393 -20.17 -12.64 7.38
CA SER A 393 -21.61 -12.89 7.39
C SER A 393 -22.05 -13.76 8.58
N ILE A 394 -21.29 -14.81 8.91
CA ILE A 394 -21.54 -15.63 10.11
C ILE A 394 -21.35 -14.80 11.39
N LEU A 395 -20.32 -13.95 11.41
CA LEU A 395 -20.04 -13.06 12.54
C LEU A 395 -21.18 -12.06 12.75
N VAL A 396 -21.71 -11.49 11.68
CA VAL A 396 -22.86 -10.57 11.71
C VAL A 396 -24.11 -11.32 12.17
N ALA A 397 -24.39 -12.52 11.64
CA ALA A 397 -25.50 -13.35 12.07
C ALA A 397 -25.42 -13.66 13.59
N ALA A 398 -24.26 -14.11 14.06
CA ALA A 398 -24.03 -14.38 15.48
C ALA A 398 -24.23 -13.14 16.35
N SER A 399 -23.72 -11.98 15.90
CA SER A 399 -23.94 -10.71 16.60
C SER A 399 -25.40 -10.33 16.70
N CYS A 400 -26.16 -10.44 15.59
CA CYS A 400 -27.60 -10.18 15.59
C CYS A 400 -28.37 -11.17 16.49
N ILE A 401 -28.03 -12.47 16.45
CA ILE A 401 -28.65 -13.49 17.30
C ILE A 401 -28.42 -13.18 18.79
N ILE A 402 -27.21 -12.78 19.17
CA ILE A 402 -26.90 -12.41 20.57
C ILE A 402 -27.76 -11.22 21.00
N VAL A 403 -27.87 -10.18 20.16
CA VAL A 403 -28.67 -8.99 20.45
C VAL A 403 -30.15 -9.33 20.62
N GLU A 404 -30.72 -10.14 19.70
CA GLU A 404 -32.12 -10.51 19.73
C GLU A 404 -32.48 -11.46 20.89
N ILE A 405 -31.64 -12.49 21.15
CA ILE A 405 -31.92 -13.46 22.24
C ILE A 405 -31.77 -12.84 23.62
N LEU A 406 -30.76 -12.00 23.82
CA LEU A 406 -30.52 -11.36 25.11
C LEU A 406 -31.27 -10.04 25.30
N HIS A 407 -32.05 -9.60 24.31
CA HIS A 407 -32.82 -8.36 24.30
C HIS A 407 -31.97 -7.15 24.74
N LEU A 408 -30.74 -7.04 24.21
CA LEU A 408 -29.76 -6.04 24.63
C LEU A 408 -30.18 -4.64 24.16
N ASN A 409 -30.48 -3.76 25.11
CA ASN A 409 -30.63 -2.34 24.82
C ASN A 409 -29.31 -1.76 24.29
N LEU A 410 -29.33 -1.15 23.10
CA LEU A 410 -28.15 -0.63 22.39
C LEU A 410 -27.19 -1.72 21.88
N GLY A 411 -27.49 -3.02 21.95
CA GLY A 411 -26.60 -4.15 21.61
C GLY A 411 -26.05 -4.17 20.17
N TYR A 412 -26.65 -3.41 19.25
CA TYR A 412 -26.14 -3.28 17.86
C TYR A 412 -24.75 -2.63 17.78
N TRP A 413 -24.16 -2.14 18.89
CA TRP A 413 -22.75 -1.79 18.99
C TRP A 413 -21.83 -3.01 18.85
N ILE A 414 -22.27 -4.19 19.24
CA ILE A 414 -21.57 -5.47 19.00
C ILE A 414 -21.39 -5.65 17.50
N LEU A 415 -22.48 -5.49 16.74
CA LEU A 415 -22.49 -5.61 15.28
C LEU A 415 -21.53 -4.60 14.62
N LEU A 416 -21.62 -3.32 15.02
CA LEU A 416 -20.71 -2.29 14.51
C LEU A 416 -19.25 -2.63 14.78
N THR A 417 -18.94 -3.07 16.00
CA THR A 417 -17.57 -3.44 16.37
C THR A 417 -17.11 -4.66 15.56
N ALA A 418 -17.94 -5.67 15.40
CA ALA A 418 -17.66 -6.87 14.62
C ALA A 418 -17.29 -6.52 13.16
N VAL A 419 -18.10 -5.69 12.49
CA VAL A 419 -17.88 -5.28 11.09
C VAL A 419 -16.60 -4.45 10.93
N PHE A 420 -16.30 -3.54 11.86
CA PHE A 420 -15.13 -2.67 11.75
C PHE A 420 -13.81 -3.34 12.16
N VAL A 421 -13.86 -4.31 13.06
CA VAL A 421 -12.68 -5.00 13.61
C VAL A 421 -12.28 -6.22 12.78
N CYS A 422 -13.25 -7.00 12.26
CA CYS A 422 -12.95 -8.16 11.45
C CYS A 422 -12.34 -7.78 10.11
N GLN A 423 -11.07 -8.13 9.94
CA GLN A 423 -10.30 -7.92 8.72
C GLN A 423 -10.08 -9.26 8.00
N PRO A 424 -9.69 -9.23 6.69
CA PRO A 424 -9.44 -10.47 5.96
C PRO A 424 -8.39 -11.38 6.61
N ASN A 425 -7.34 -10.83 7.23
CA ASN A 425 -6.26 -11.60 7.84
C ASN A 425 -6.20 -11.46 9.37
N TYR A 426 -5.55 -12.42 10.02
CA TYR A 426 -5.40 -12.49 11.48
C TYR A 426 -4.67 -11.29 12.05
N THR A 427 -3.50 -10.94 11.50
CA THR A 427 -2.63 -9.86 11.98
C THR A 427 -3.35 -8.52 12.01
N ALA A 428 -4.05 -8.17 10.92
CA ALA A 428 -4.82 -6.94 10.85
C ALA A 428 -5.99 -6.94 11.85
N THR A 429 -6.70 -8.07 12.02
CA THR A 429 -7.78 -8.19 13.01
C THR A 429 -7.25 -8.05 14.44
N LYS A 430 -6.18 -8.76 14.81
CA LYS A 430 -5.54 -8.65 16.13
C LYS A 430 -5.14 -7.22 16.47
N SER A 431 -4.50 -6.53 15.54
CA SER A 431 -4.14 -5.13 15.70
C SER A 431 -5.36 -4.22 15.89
N ARG A 432 -6.43 -4.45 15.10
CA ARG A 432 -7.69 -3.70 15.20
C ARG A 432 -8.43 -3.96 16.51
N VAL A 433 -8.46 -5.21 17.01
CA VAL A 433 -9.04 -5.57 18.31
C VAL A 433 -8.40 -4.74 19.42
N TYR A 434 -7.07 -4.79 19.53
CA TYR A 434 -6.35 -4.04 20.56
C TYR A 434 -6.60 -2.53 20.48
N GLN A 435 -6.49 -1.97 19.28
CA GLN A 435 -6.68 -0.53 19.06
C GLN A 435 -8.14 -0.09 19.31
N ARG A 436 -9.12 -0.96 19.01
CA ARG A 436 -10.55 -0.70 19.25
C ARG A 436 -10.86 -0.66 20.73
N ILE A 437 -10.42 -1.68 21.48
CA ILE A 437 -10.64 -1.77 22.93
C ILE A 437 -9.97 -0.60 23.64
N ALA A 438 -8.67 -0.37 23.42
CA ALA A 438 -7.94 0.73 24.04
C ALA A 438 -8.55 2.10 23.73
N GLY A 439 -8.88 2.37 22.46
CA GLY A 439 -9.49 3.64 22.07
C GLY A 439 -10.91 3.83 22.64
N THR A 440 -11.70 2.76 22.75
CA THR A 440 -13.05 2.85 23.35
C THR A 440 -12.96 3.09 24.86
N ILE A 441 -12.12 2.38 25.58
CA ILE A 441 -11.97 2.59 27.05
C ILE A 441 -11.53 4.02 27.35
N LEU A 442 -10.48 4.52 26.67
CA LEU A 442 -10.03 5.90 26.85
C LEU A 442 -11.10 6.90 26.42
N GLY A 443 -11.83 6.62 25.33
CA GLY A 443 -12.91 7.47 24.84
C GLY A 443 -14.11 7.52 25.78
N VAL A 444 -14.43 6.42 26.47
CA VAL A 444 -15.48 6.39 27.51
C VAL A 444 -15.04 7.18 28.73
N ILE A 445 -13.82 6.99 29.22
CA ILE A 445 -13.29 7.76 30.38
C ILE A 445 -13.36 9.27 30.12
N VAL A 446 -12.87 9.74 28.98
CA VAL A 446 -12.91 11.16 28.65
C VAL A 446 -14.34 11.62 28.30
N GLY A 447 -15.10 10.81 27.58
CA GLY A 447 -16.48 11.09 27.21
C GLY A 447 -17.43 11.17 28.40
N SER A 448 -17.11 10.51 29.53
CA SER A 448 -17.88 10.61 30.78
C SER A 448 -17.83 12.00 31.41
N LEU A 449 -16.77 12.74 31.18
CA LEU A 449 -16.58 14.08 31.69
C LEU A 449 -17.37 15.12 30.89
N VAL A 450 -17.71 14.81 29.62
CA VAL A 450 -18.40 15.77 28.73
C VAL A 450 -19.75 16.27 29.31
N PRO A 451 -20.69 15.40 29.75
CA PRO A 451 -21.96 15.87 30.30
C PRO A 451 -21.80 16.78 31.54
N TYR A 452 -20.75 16.51 32.33
CA TYR A 452 -20.46 17.26 33.54
C TYR A 452 -19.97 18.70 33.26
N PHE A 453 -19.08 18.85 32.27
CA PHE A 453 -18.48 20.14 31.93
C PHE A 453 -19.26 20.93 30.86
N THR A 454 -20.25 20.31 30.18
CA THR A 454 -20.96 20.92 29.05
C THR A 454 -22.48 20.83 29.22
N PRO A 455 -23.10 21.65 30.06
CA PRO A 455 -24.55 21.63 30.30
C PRO A 455 -25.36 22.12 29.09
N SER A 456 -24.82 22.99 28.24
CA SER A 456 -25.56 23.58 27.12
C SER A 456 -25.51 22.72 25.85
N VAL A 457 -26.56 22.85 25.03
CA VAL A 457 -26.65 22.14 23.73
C VAL A 457 -25.55 22.63 22.79
N GLU A 458 -25.22 23.90 22.79
CA GLU A 458 -24.20 24.53 21.93
C GLU A 458 -22.82 23.94 22.19
N THR A 459 -22.42 23.82 23.46
CA THR A 459 -21.12 23.28 23.83
C THR A 459 -21.02 21.80 23.45
N LYS A 460 -22.08 21.00 23.58
CA LYS A 460 -22.13 19.61 23.12
C LYS A 460 -21.98 19.50 21.60
N LEU A 461 -22.63 20.39 20.83
CA LEU A 461 -22.48 20.45 19.38
C LEU A 461 -21.05 20.80 18.97
N TRP A 462 -20.38 21.72 19.65
CA TRP A 462 -18.97 21.99 19.40
C TRP A 462 -18.06 20.78 19.65
N ILE A 463 -18.34 19.96 20.67
CA ILE A 463 -17.61 18.73 20.93
C ILE A 463 -17.86 17.70 19.80
N VAL A 464 -19.09 17.59 19.31
CA VAL A 464 -19.40 16.73 18.14
C VAL A 464 -18.63 17.17 16.91
N ILE A 465 -18.55 18.49 16.63
CA ILE A 465 -17.77 19.03 15.51
C ILE A 465 -16.28 18.69 15.68
N ALA A 466 -15.72 18.99 16.85
CA ALA A 466 -14.31 18.76 17.12
C ALA A 466 -13.94 17.27 17.06
N SER A 467 -14.70 16.41 17.75
CA SER A 467 -14.43 14.97 17.81
C SER A 467 -14.58 14.29 16.43
N THR A 468 -15.59 14.65 15.64
CA THR A 468 -15.75 14.12 14.28
C THR A 468 -14.63 14.58 13.37
N THR A 469 -14.21 15.84 13.46
CA THR A 469 -13.08 16.36 12.66
C THR A 469 -11.77 15.65 13.03
N LEU A 470 -11.49 15.50 14.33
CA LEU A 470 -10.31 14.81 14.85
C LEU A 470 -10.33 13.31 14.52
N PHE A 471 -11.50 12.66 14.46
CA PHE A 471 -11.65 11.31 13.97
C PHE A 471 -11.11 11.18 12.55
N PHE A 472 -11.50 12.07 11.63
CA PHE A 472 -11.01 12.04 10.25
C PHE A 472 -9.53 12.40 10.12
N MET A 473 -9.02 13.33 10.92
CA MET A 473 -7.61 13.69 10.95
C MET A 473 -6.72 12.53 11.38
N THR A 474 -7.16 11.71 12.34
CA THR A 474 -6.37 10.62 12.93
C THR A 474 -6.59 9.27 12.29
N ARG A 475 -7.65 9.08 11.51
CA ARG A 475 -8.09 7.83 10.90
C ARG A 475 -7.00 7.15 10.06
N SER A 476 -6.26 7.94 9.29
CA SER A 476 -5.20 7.44 8.40
C SER A 476 -3.89 7.16 9.13
N TYR A 477 -3.76 7.62 10.38
CA TYR A 477 -2.52 7.55 11.13
C TYR A 477 -2.52 6.44 12.19
N LYS A 478 -3.50 6.44 13.09
CA LYS A 478 -3.69 5.40 14.12
C LYS A 478 -5.16 5.17 14.39
N TYR A 479 -5.61 3.94 14.21
CA TYR A 479 -7.00 3.55 14.42
C TYR A 479 -7.46 3.74 15.87
N SER A 480 -6.57 3.60 16.88
CA SER A 480 -6.91 3.83 18.29
C SER A 480 -7.36 5.26 18.57
N PHE A 481 -6.70 6.27 17.97
CA PHE A 481 -7.14 7.66 18.12
C PHE A 481 -8.48 7.91 17.45
N SER A 482 -8.71 7.33 16.28
CA SER A 482 -10.02 7.40 15.62
C SER A 482 -11.11 6.79 16.48
N THR A 483 -10.84 5.62 17.09
CA THR A 483 -11.80 4.97 17.99
C THR A 483 -12.06 5.81 19.23
N PHE A 484 -11.07 6.46 19.78
CA PHE A 484 -11.19 7.39 20.88
C PHE A 484 -12.13 8.56 20.54
N PHE A 485 -11.88 9.27 19.45
CA PHE A 485 -12.71 10.42 19.07
C PHE A 485 -14.12 10.05 18.66
N ILE A 486 -14.31 8.93 17.94
CA ILE A 486 -15.67 8.48 17.58
C ILE A 486 -16.48 8.02 18.80
N THR A 487 -15.82 7.53 19.85
CA THR A 487 -16.48 7.17 21.10
C THR A 487 -16.96 8.42 21.85
N ILE A 488 -16.13 9.47 21.94
CA ILE A 488 -16.54 10.76 22.50
C ILE A 488 -17.71 11.34 21.71
N GLN A 489 -17.63 11.34 20.39
CA GLN A 489 -18.70 11.82 19.51
C GLN A 489 -20.02 11.08 19.77
N ALA A 490 -19.98 9.74 19.87
CA ALA A 490 -21.17 8.92 20.10
C ALA A 490 -21.81 9.22 21.48
N LEU A 491 -21.02 9.27 22.56
CA LEU A 491 -21.51 9.59 23.90
C LEU A 491 -22.10 11.00 23.99
N THR A 492 -21.45 11.99 23.34
CA THR A 492 -21.98 13.35 23.27
C THR A 492 -23.29 13.40 22.47
N SER A 493 -23.41 12.61 21.39
CA SER A 493 -24.64 12.51 20.61
C SER A 493 -25.77 11.85 21.42
N PHE A 494 -25.48 10.87 22.28
CA PHE A 494 -26.47 10.31 23.22
C PHE A 494 -26.95 11.38 24.22
N SER A 495 -26.04 12.15 24.77
CA SER A 495 -26.40 13.29 25.66
C SER A 495 -27.29 14.30 24.95
N LEU A 496 -27.06 14.61 23.67
CA LEU A 496 -27.91 15.47 22.85
C LEU A 496 -29.31 14.87 22.59
N ALA A 497 -29.37 13.53 22.44
CA ALA A 497 -30.61 12.82 22.28
C ALA A 497 -31.44 12.68 23.59
N GLY A 498 -30.87 13.09 24.72
CA GLY A 498 -31.52 12.99 26.04
C GLY A 498 -31.41 11.61 26.67
N LEU A 499 -30.52 10.74 26.15
CA LEU A 499 -30.24 9.43 26.71
C LEU A 499 -29.28 9.53 27.90
N ASP A 500 -29.43 8.65 28.88
CA ASP A 500 -28.49 8.55 29.99
C ASP A 500 -27.13 8.03 29.52
N VAL A 501 -26.18 8.95 29.47
CA VAL A 501 -24.81 8.65 29.05
C VAL A 501 -24.12 7.68 30.02
N TYR A 502 -24.37 7.81 31.33
CA TYR A 502 -23.73 6.97 32.35
C TYR A 502 -24.21 5.52 32.27
N ALA A 503 -25.51 5.31 31.96
CA ALA A 503 -26.04 3.97 31.70
C ALA A 503 -25.50 3.37 30.40
N ALA A 504 -25.24 4.18 29.38
CA ALA A 504 -24.71 3.74 28.09
C ALA A 504 -23.20 3.37 28.12
N MET A 505 -22.42 3.90 29.07
CA MET A 505 -20.96 3.68 29.13
C MET A 505 -20.55 2.23 29.35
N PRO A 506 -21.03 1.51 30.38
CA PRO A 506 -20.64 0.12 30.61
C PRO A 506 -21.08 -0.76 29.44
N VAL A 507 -22.28 -0.53 28.89
CA VAL A 507 -22.79 -1.23 27.71
C VAL A 507 -21.83 -1.05 26.53
N ARG A 508 -21.35 0.19 26.30
CA ARG A 508 -20.41 0.50 25.22
C ARG A 508 -19.09 -0.26 25.33
N ILE A 509 -18.54 -0.41 26.54
CA ILE A 509 -17.31 -1.16 26.78
C ILE A 509 -17.56 -2.64 26.56
N ILE A 510 -18.63 -3.21 27.16
CA ILE A 510 -18.99 -4.61 27.07
C ILE A 510 -19.23 -5.00 25.59
N ASP A 511 -20.04 -4.24 24.86
CA ASP A 511 -20.34 -4.49 23.45
C ASP A 511 -19.07 -4.43 22.57
N THR A 512 -18.16 -3.52 22.91
CA THR A 512 -16.86 -3.44 22.19
C THR A 512 -16.00 -4.67 22.48
N ILE A 513 -15.97 -5.16 23.71
CA ILE A 513 -15.21 -6.36 24.08
C ILE A 513 -15.84 -7.58 23.42
N VAL A 514 -17.18 -7.78 23.55
CA VAL A 514 -17.88 -8.91 22.94
C VAL A 514 -17.71 -8.92 21.43
N GLY A 515 -17.97 -7.81 20.73
CA GLY A 515 -17.78 -7.73 19.28
C GLY A 515 -16.33 -7.95 18.83
N SER A 516 -15.35 -7.51 19.63
CA SER A 516 -13.92 -7.73 19.38
C SER A 516 -13.52 -9.20 19.57
N VAL A 517 -14.01 -9.85 20.63
CA VAL A 517 -13.76 -11.27 20.91
C VAL A 517 -14.41 -12.14 19.81
N LEU A 518 -15.64 -11.84 19.42
CA LEU A 518 -16.31 -12.55 18.31
C LEU A 518 -15.52 -12.38 17.00
N ALA A 519 -15.05 -11.18 16.68
CA ALA A 519 -14.25 -10.93 15.48
C ALA A 519 -12.91 -11.67 15.51
N TRP A 520 -12.24 -11.69 16.68
CA TRP A 520 -11.00 -12.44 16.86
C TRP A 520 -11.24 -13.95 16.75
N ALA A 521 -12.28 -14.48 17.39
CA ALA A 521 -12.64 -15.90 17.32
C ALA A 521 -12.99 -16.30 15.87
N ALA A 522 -13.77 -15.48 15.17
CA ALA A 522 -14.12 -15.74 13.78
C ALA A 522 -12.89 -15.84 12.87
N VAL A 523 -11.89 -14.94 12.99
CA VAL A 523 -10.70 -14.97 12.14
C VAL A 523 -9.73 -16.08 12.55
N THR A 524 -9.80 -16.56 13.78
CA THR A 524 -8.92 -17.62 14.30
C THR A 524 -9.44 -19.02 13.99
N TYR A 525 -10.76 -19.23 14.05
CA TYR A 525 -11.36 -20.55 13.99
C TYR A 525 -12.22 -20.81 12.71
N LEU A 526 -12.81 -19.74 12.09
CA LEU A 526 -13.61 -19.91 10.89
C LEU A 526 -12.77 -19.68 9.63
N TRP A 527 -12.30 -20.76 9.01
CA TRP A 527 -11.49 -20.73 7.78
C TRP A 527 -10.37 -19.68 7.85
N PRO A 528 -9.40 -19.86 8.74
CA PRO A 528 -8.37 -18.88 8.94
C PRO A 528 -7.53 -18.69 7.67
N ASP A 529 -7.33 -17.44 7.27
CA ASP A 529 -6.45 -17.06 6.16
C ASP A 529 -5.04 -16.79 6.72
N TRP A 530 -4.39 -17.84 7.20
CA TRP A 530 -3.01 -17.76 7.64
C TRP A 530 -2.09 -17.45 6.46
N ARG A 531 -1.15 -16.56 6.65
CA ARG A 531 -0.21 -16.16 5.61
C ARG A 531 0.74 -17.28 5.21
N TYR A 532 1.05 -18.19 6.12
CA TYR A 532 1.87 -19.35 5.78
C TYR A 532 1.25 -20.22 4.68
N LEU A 533 -0.08 -20.32 4.59
CA LEU A 533 -0.80 -21.04 3.52
C LEU A 533 -0.66 -20.37 2.14
N THR A 534 -0.33 -19.09 2.12
CA THR A 534 -0.14 -18.33 0.88
C THR A 534 1.33 -18.09 0.56
N LEU A 535 2.25 -18.48 1.47
CA LEU A 535 3.68 -18.22 1.34
C LEU A 535 4.27 -18.91 0.11
N GLU A 536 4.02 -20.20 -0.09
CA GLU A 536 4.47 -20.98 -1.23
C GLU A 536 4.07 -20.30 -2.56
N LYS A 537 2.79 -19.97 -2.71
CA LYS A 537 2.29 -19.28 -3.89
C LYS A 537 2.93 -17.92 -4.12
N THR A 538 3.09 -17.12 -3.07
CA THR A 538 3.72 -15.79 -3.19
C THR A 538 5.22 -15.90 -3.45
N ALA A 539 5.88 -16.91 -2.90
CA ALA A 539 7.26 -17.25 -3.15
C ALA A 539 7.48 -17.63 -4.63
N ALA A 540 6.69 -18.57 -5.14
CA ALA A 540 6.73 -19.00 -6.54
C ALA A 540 6.48 -17.81 -7.51
N GLN A 541 5.51 -16.96 -7.18
CA GLN A 541 5.22 -15.77 -7.99
C GLN A 541 6.34 -14.73 -7.98
N ALA A 542 7.05 -14.55 -6.86
CA ALA A 542 8.17 -13.63 -6.77
C ALA A 542 9.34 -14.10 -7.64
N VAL A 543 9.67 -15.39 -7.57
CA VAL A 543 10.76 -15.99 -8.36
C VAL A 543 10.42 -15.99 -9.86
N GLY A 544 9.23 -16.47 -10.24
CA GLY A 544 8.79 -16.44 -11.65
C GLY A 544 8.65 -15.00 -12.20
N GLY A 545 8.36 -14.02 -11.34
CA GLY A 545 8.37 -12.61 -11.70
C GLY A 545 9.75 -12.09 -12.08
N ASN A 546 10.79 -12.53 -11.38
CA ASN A 546 12.18 -12.20 -11.71
C ASN A 546 12.61 -12.87 -13.04
N GLY A 547 12.20 -14.12 -13.30
CA GLY A 547 12.44 -14.79 -14.59
C GLY A 547 11.84 -14.02 -15.77
N ALA A 548 10.56 -13.65 -15.68
CA ALA A 548 9.88 -12.85 -16.71
C ALA A 548 10.54 -11.46 -16.90
N TYR A 549 11.04 -10.84 -15.82
CA TYR A 549 11.74 -9.57 -15.89
C TYR A 549 13.10 -9.70 -16.60
N LEU A 550 13.88 -10.77 -16.29
CA LEU A 550 15.14 -11.07 -16.97
C LEU A 550 14.90 -11.30 -18.46
N ARG A 551 13.91 -12.12 -18.82
CA ARG A 551 13.55 -12.37 -20.21
C ARG A 551 13.27 -11.08 -20.97
N LYS A 552 12.49 -10.18 -20.38
CA LYS A 552 12.14 -8.92 -21.03
C LYS A 552 13.35 -7.98 -21.21
N ILE A 553 14.31 -8.00 -20.28
CA ILE A 553 15.56 -7.27 -20.44
C ILE A 553 16.41 -7.84 -21.56
N LEU A 554 16.53 -9.18 -21.64
CA LEU A 554 17.26 -9.85 -22.73
C LEU A 554 16.64 -9.54 -24.09
N ASP A 555 15.30 -9.54 -24.19
CA ASP A 555 14.59 -9.14 -25.42
C ASP A 555 14.95 -7.71 -25.84
N GLN A 556 14.99 -6.76 -24.88
CA GLN A 556 15.34 -5.37 -25.19
C GLN A 556 16.82 -5.20 -25.55
N LEU A 557 17.72 -5.96 -24.93
CA LEU A 557 19.14 -5.96 -25.27
C LEU A 557 19.35 -6.52 -26.70
N GLN A 558 18.60 -7.56 -27.07
CA GLN A 558 18.74 -8.26 -28.35
C GLN A 558 18.15 -7.45 -29.54
N TYR A 559 17.02 -6.80 -29.32
CA TYR A 559 16.28 -6.13 -30.41
C TYR A 559 16.40 -4.61 -30.39
N GLY A 560 17.19 -4.03 -29.48
CA GLY A 560 17.44 -2.60 -29.41
C GLY A 560 16.19 -1.75 -29.12
N ILE A 561 15.13 -2.33 -28.57
CA ILE A 561 13.88 -1.62 -28.24
C ILE A 561 14.09 -0.82 -26.96
N ALA A 562 14.15 0.50 -27.09
CA ALA A 562 14.17 1.39 -25.93
C ALA A 562 12.81 1.37 -25.20
N ASP A 563 12.88 1.46 -23.89
CA ASP A 563 11.85 1.66 -22.87
C ASP A 563 10.39 1.71 -23.37
N ASP A 564 9.73 0.56 -23.49
CA ASP A 564 8.34 0.44 -23.85
C ASP A 564 7.41 0.27 -22.61
N VAL A 565 6.14 0.43 -22.79
CA VAL A 565 5.12 0.27 -21.74
C VAL A 565 5.11 -1.15 -21.19
N GLU A 566 5.43 -2.14 -22.01
CA GLU A 566 5.49 -3.54 -21.61
C GLU A 566 6.66 -3.82 -20.67
N TYR A 567 7.86 -3.30 -20.95
CA TYR A 567 9.01 -3.37 -20.06
C TYR A 567 8.68 -2.78 -18.68
N ARG A 568 8.15 -1.54 -18.65
CA ARG A 568 7.75 -0.88 -17.40
C ARG A 568 6.69 -1.68 -16.64
N THR A 569 5.81 -2.37 -17.35
CA THR A 569 4.78 -3.22 -16.75
C THR A 569 5.37 -4.48 -16.13
N VAL A 570 6.22 -5.21 -16.87
CA VAL A 570 6.88 -6.44 -16.37
C VAL A 570 7.79 -6.13 -15.19
N ARG A 571 8.61 -5.08 -15.29
CA ARG A 571 9.45 -4.60 -14.19
C ARG A 571 8.63 -4.30 -12.94
N ARG A 572 7.55 -3.52 -13.08
CA ARG A 572 6.65 -3.21 -11.97
C ARG A 572 6.09 -4.49 -11.35
N GLN A 573 5.63 -5.45 -12.16
CA GLN A 573 5.10 -6.72 -11.67
C GLN A 573 6.13 -7.52 -10.88
N ALA A 574 7.40 -7.55 -11.29
CA ALA A 574 8.47 -8.19 -10.54
C ALA A 574 8.64 -7.55 -9.15
N HIS A 575 8.74 -6.22 -9.10
CA HIS A 575 8.81 -5.50 -7.83
C HIS A 575 7.55 -5.67 -6.95
N GLU A 576 6.36 -5.67 -7.54
CA GLU A 576 5.09 -5.90 -6.82
C GLU A 576 5.02 -7.30 -6.21
N ARG A 577 5.46 -8.33 -6.94
CA ARG A 577 5.48 -9.73 -6.46
C ARG A 577 6.48 -9.90 -5.31
N THR A 578 7.68 -9.34 -5.43
CA THR A 578 8.68 -9.32 -4.33
C THR A 578 8.16 -8.54 -3.12
N ALA A 579 7.49 -7.40 -3.31
CA ALA A 579 6.85 -6.64 -2.23
C ALA A 579 5.70 -7.42 -1.58
N THR A 580 4.95 -8.21 -2.34
CA THR A 580 3.89 -9.09 -1.80
C THR A 580 4.49 -10.18 -0.92
N LEU A 581 5.59 -10.82 -1.33
CA LEU A 581 6.32 -11.78 -0.50
C LEU A 581 6.79 -11.13 0.81
N SER A 582 7.39 -9.93 0.75
CA SER A 582 7.81 -9.15 1.91
C SER A 582 6.66 -8.88 2.88
N SER A 583 5.50 -8.42 2.38
CA SER A 583 4.33 -8.16 3.23
C SER A 583 3.75 -9.44 3.83
N THR A 584 3.77 -10.56 3.08
CA THR A 584 3.33 -11.87 3.58
C THR A 584 4.19 -12.33 4.76
N LEU A 585 5.51 -12.22 4.65
CA LEU A 585 6.45 -12.58 5.73
C LEU A 585 6.31 -11.65 6.95
N SER A 586 6.11 -10.35 6.73
CA SER A 586 5.85 -9.40 7.80
C SER A 586 4.56 -9.73 8.56
N ASP A 587 3.50 -10.11 7.86
CA ASP A 587 2.24 -10.54 8.48
C ASP A 587 2.44 -11.85 9.26
N MET A 588 3.17 -12.84 8.69
CA MET A 588 3.49 -14.12 9.34
C MET A 588 4.28 -13.95 10.65
N SER A 589 5.18 -12.97 10.72
CA SER A 589 5.94 -12.70 11.95
C SER A 589 5.05 -12.35 13.15
N SER A 590 3.82 -11.91 12.90
CA SER A 590 2.81 -11.57 13.90
C SER A 590 1.80 -12.70 14.17
N GLU A 591 1.86 -13.80 13.42
CA GLU A 591 1.05 -15.00 13.62
C GLU A 591 1.56 -15.85 14.79
N PRO A 592 0.74 -16.77 15.34
CA PRO A 592 1.19 -17.65 16.42
C PRO A 592 2.40 -18.51 16.01
N LYS A 593 3.39 -18.64 16.88
CA LYS A 593 4.67 -19.34 16.61
C LYS A 593 4.52 -20.78 16.10
N LYS A 594 3.39 -21.44 16.41
CA LYS A 594 3.06 -22.78 15.90
C LYS A 594 3.12 -22.89 14.38
N TYR A 595 2.91 -21.77 13.67
CA TYR A 595 2.85 -21.69 12.21
C TYR A 595 4.06 -20.99 11.60
N GLY A 596 5.10 -20.69 12.39
CA GLY A 596 6.25 -19.89 11.98
C GLY A 596 7.50 -20.65 11.50
N ASN A 597 7.41 -21.98 11.33
CA ASN A 597 8.59 -22.81 11.02
C ASN A 597 9.29 -22.43 9.69
N ASN A 598 8.57 -21.85 8.73
CA ASN A 598 9.10 -21.48 7.41
C ASN A 598 9.51 -20.01 7.32
N LEU A 599 9.45 -19.27 8.41
CA LEU A 599 9.69 -17.83 8.39
C LEU A 599 11.14 -17.50 7.99
N GLN A 600 12.11 -18.26 8.49
CA GLN A 600 13.53 -18.06 8.17
C GLN A 600 13.83 -18.33 6.69
N SER A 601 13.34 -19.45 6.15
CA SER A 601 13.49 -19.81 4.72
C SER A 601 12.78 -18.77 3.84
N GLY A 602 11.62 -18.28 4.28
CA GLY A 602 10.91 -17.18 3.63
C GLY A 602 11.73 -15.88 3.58
N PHE A 603 12.38 -15.48 4.67
CA PHE A 603 13.25 -14.30 4.68
C PHE A 603 14.52 -14.50 3.84
N ASN A 604 15.09 -15.71 3.83
CA ASN A 604 16.20 -16.03 2.93
C ASN A 604 15.78 -15.92 1.47
N LEU A 605 14.61 -16.43 1.10
CA LEU A 605 14.05 -16.28 -0.25
C LEU A 605 13.76 -14.81 -0.60
N LEU A 606 13.25 -14.03 0.34
CA LEU A 606 13.02 -12.59 0.13
C LEU A 606 14.33 -11.87 -0.19
N LYS A 607 15.38 -12.13 0.61
CA LYS A 607 16.73 -11.60 0.39
C LYS A 607 17.24 -11.95 -0.99
N THR A 608 17.16 -13.23 -1.38
CA THR A 608 17.62 -13.74 -2.68
C THR A 608 16.80 -13.16 -3.84
N SER A 609 15.47 -13.14 -3.72
CA SER A 609 14.56 -12.57 -4.73
C SER A 609 14.80 -11.07 -4.92
N TYR A 610 15.07 -10.34 -3.83
CA TYR A 610 15.38 -8.92 -3.88
C TYR A 610 16.74 -8.66 -4.55
N ALA A 611 17.77 -9.47 -4.23
CA ALA A 611 19.07 -9.40 -4.89
C ALA A 611 18.96 -9.70 -6.40
N LEU A 612 18.20 -10.74 -6.78
CA LEU A 612 17.88 -11.04 -8.19
C LEU A 612 17.26 -9.86 -8.91
N THR A 613 16.23 -9.24 -8.33
CA THR A 613 15.58 -8.04 -8.90
C THR A 613 16.61 -6.93 -9.13
N GLY A 614 17.52 -6.71 -8.17
CA GLY A 614 18.58 -5.71 -8.27
C GLY A 614 19.61 -6.00 -9.36
N TYR A 615 20.08 -7.25 -9.46
CA TYR A 615 21.04 -7.67 -10.49
C TYR A 615 20.43 -7.64 -11.90
N ILE A 616 19.17 -8.05 -12.03
CA ILE A 616 18.43 -7.99 -13.30
C ILE A 616 18.22 -6.53 -13.72
N SER A 617 17.86 -5.65 -12.78
CA SER A 617 17.71 -4.22 -13.03
C SER A 617 19.04 -3.57 -13.48
N ALA A 618 20.17 -4.01 -12.89
CA ALA A 618 21.50 -3.54 -13.28
C ALA A 618 21.87 -4.00 -14.70
N LEU A 619 21.53 -5.24 -15.08
CA LEU A 619 21.72 -5.73 -16.46
C LEU A 619 20.92 -4.85 -17.45
N GLY A 620 19.71 -4.43 -17.07
CA GLY A 620 18.88 -3.53 -17.87
C GLY A 620 19.47 -2.15 -18.12
N ALA A 621 20.41 -1.69 -17.29
CA ALA A 621 21.09 -0.40 -17.49
C ALA A 621 22.03 -0.37 -18.72
N TYR A 622 22.42 -1.53 -19.23
CA TYR A 622 23.31 -1.66 -20.39
C TYR A 622 22.58 -1.69 -21.75
N ARG A 623 21.25 -1.50 -21.76
CA ARG A 623 20.42 -1.57 -22.98
C ARG A 623 20.85 -0.62 -24.12
N SER A 624 21.43 0.51 -23.80
CA SER A 624 21.89 1.51 -24.77
C SER A 624 23.34 1.34 -25.20
N GLU A 625 24.06 0.37 -24.64
CA GLU A 625 25.52 0.25 -24.82
C GLU A 625 25.93 -0.97 -25.68
N MET A 626 24.98 -1.82 -26.14
CA MET A 626 25.29 -3.09 -26.83
C MET A 626 25.67 -2.97 -28.31
N ASP A 627 25.50 -1.81 -28.94
CA ASP A 627 25.77 -1.64 -30.38
C ASP A 627 27.27 -1.73 -30.71
N GLY A 628 27.69 -2.89 -31.20
CA GLY A 628 28.98 -3.08 -31.87
C GLY A 628 30.21 -3.32 -30.96
N ALA A 629 30.03 -3.47 -29.65
CA ALA A 629 31.13 -3.56 -28.68
C ALA A 629 31.49 -4.97 -28.20
N CYS A 630 30.80 -6.02 -28.69
CA CYS A 630 31.02 -7.41 -28.28
C CYS A 630 31.14 -8.36 -29.49
N SER A 631 31.95 -9.43 -29.34
CA SER A 631 32.09 -10.42 -30.41
C SER A 631 30.76 -11.15 -30.68
N PRO A 632 30.44 -11.54 -31.94
CA PRO A 632 29.19 -12.23 -32.27
C PRO A 632 29.00 -13.56 -31.52
N ASP A 633 30.09 -14.28 -31.23
CA ASP A 633 30.06 -15.55 -30.50
C ASP A 633 29.77 -15.33 -29.01
N PHE A 634 30.34 -14.31 -28.42
CA PHE A 634 30.00 -13.89 -27.06
C PHE A 634 28.51 -13.51 -26.94
N VAL A 635 28.01 -12.69 -27.86
CA VAL A 635 26.62 -12.25 -27.88
C VAL A 635 25.65 -13.42 -27.97
N ARG A 636 25.92 -14.38 -28.88
CA ARG A 636 25.12 -15.60 -29.03
C ARG A 636 25.06 -16.40 -27.73
N LYS A 637 26.23 -16.71 -27.14
CA LYS A 637 26.33 -17.49 -25.89
C LYS A 637 25.70 -16.75 -24.71
N PHE A 638 25.87 -15.45 -24.64
CA PHE A 638 25.26 -14.59 -23.61
C PHE A 638 23.73 -14.71 -23.60
N TYR A 639 23.08 -14.57 -24.77
CA TYR A 639 21.62 -14.71 -24.84
C TYR A 639 21.18 -16.15 -24.54
N GLN A 640 21.91 -17.16 -25.04
CA GLN A 640 21.59 -18.55 -24.77
C GLN A 640 21.62 -18.84 -23.26
N SER A 641 22.66 -18.43 -22.55
CA SER A 641 22.79 -18.62 -21.11
C SER A 641 21.74 -17.79 -20.35
N GLY A 642 21.50 -16.53 -20.76
CA GLY A 642 20.53 -15.65 -20.15
C GLY A 642 19.09 -16.17 -20.23
N TYR A 643 18.66 -16.64 -21.41
CA TYR A 643 17.33 -17.24 -21.58
C TYR A 643 17.18 -18.54 -20.80
N ARG A 644 18.24 -19.37 -20.72
CA ARG A 644 18.21 -20.58 -19.89
C ARG A 644 18.04 -20.28 -18.41
N ILE A 645 18.68 -19.22 -17.90
CA ILE A 645 18.50 -18.75 -16.53
C ILE A 645 17.07 -18.24 -16.32
N ALA A 646 16.52 -17.47 -17.27
CA ALA A 646 15.16 -16.95 -17.20
C ALA A 646 14.12 -18.09 -17.20
N ASP A 647 14.29 -19.10 -18.08
CA ASP A 647 13.43 -20.29 -18.14
C ASP A 647 13.46 -21.08 -16.84
N LEU A 648 14.66 -21.28 -16.27
CA LEU A 648 14.81 -21.98 -15.00
C LEU A 648 14.10 -21.23 -13.87
N LEU A 649 14.25 -19.89 -13.76
CA LEU A 649 13.56 -19.07 -12.76
C LEU A 649 12.03 -19.15 -12.89
N GLU A 650 11.50 -19.14 -14.12
CA GLU A 650 10.06 -19.24 -14.35
C GLU A 650 9.47 -20.61 -13.97
N ARG A 651 10.26 -21.69 -14.12
CA ARG A 651 9.84 -23.07 -13.85
C ARG A 651 10.32 -23.58 -12.48
N LEU A 652 11.09 -22.81 -11.74
CA LEU A 652 11.75 -23.23 -10.49
C LEU A 652 10.82 -23.97 -9.53
N PRO A 653 9.56 -23.51 -9.30
CA PRO A 653 8.63 -24.17 -8.39
C PRO A 653 8.20 -25.58 -8.81
N GLN A 654 8.39 -25.93 -10.09
CA GLN A 654 7.96 -27.23 -10.67
C GLN A 654 9.15 -28.12 -11.03
N THR A 655 10.38 -27.65 -10.76
CA THR A 655 11.60 -28.34 -11.21
C THR A 655 12.06 -29.32 -10.14
N SER A 656 12.27 -30.59 -10.52
CA SER A 656 12.83 -31.59 -9.61
C SER A 656 14.28 -31.26 -9.24
N GLU A 657 14.75 -31.76 -8.09
CA GLU A 657 16.15 -31.53 -7.66
C GLU A 657 17.17 -32.01 -8.68
N GLN A 658 16.93 -33.16 -9.31
CA GLN A 658 17.82 -33.73 -10.30
C GLN A 658 17.88 -32.87 -11.58
N ASP A 659 16.72 -32.38 -12.07
CA ASP A 659 16.65 -31.52 -13.24
C ASP A 659 17.27 -30.14 -12.93
N PHE A 660 17.07 -29.62 -11.71
CA PHE A 660 17.68 -28.39 -11.27
C PHE A 660 19.20 -28.48 -11.25
N GLN A 661 19.79 -29.51 -10.62
CA GLN A 661 21.24 -29.70 -10.56
C GLN A 661 21.85 -29.90 -11.97
N THR A 662 21.17 -30.63 -12.84
CA THR A 662 21.58 -30.83 -14.24
C THR A 662 21.59 -29.47 -14.98
N THR A 663 20.53 -28.68 -14.88
CA THR A 663 20.43 -27.39 -15.56
C THR A 663 21.41 -26.37 -14.96
N LEU A 664 21.59 -26.36 -13.63
CA LEU A 664 22.55 -25.48 -12.98
C LEU A 664 23.99 -25.76 -13.37
N SER A 665 24.38 -27.08 -13.46
CA SER A 665 25.72 -27.47 -13.94
C SER A 665 25.95 -27.00 -15.37
N GLN A 666 24.94 -27.13 -16.23
CA GLN A 666 25.00 -26.67 -17.61
C GLN A 666 25.11 -25.13 -17.72
N ILE A 667 24.36 -24.37 -16.90
CA ILE A 667 24.50 -22.92 -16.82
C ILE A 667 25.92 -22.52 -16.38
N ARG A 668 26.50 -23.22 -15.40
CA ARG A 668 27.87 -22.94 -14.94
C ARG A 668 28.88 -23.18 -16.06
N THR A 669 28.77 -24.27 -16.77
CA THR A 669 29.65 -24.60 -17.93
C THR A 669 29.48 -23.54 -19.03
N ASP A 670 28.26 -23.13 -19.34
CA ASP A 670 28.00 -22.08 -20.33
C ASP A 670 28.60 -20.71 -19.90
N LEU A 671 28.55 -20.37 -18.61
CA LEU A 671 29.17 -19.16 -18.09
C LEU A 671 30.70 -19.20 -18.11
N GLU A 672 31.31 -20.35 -17.82
CA GLU A 672 32.77 -20.55 -17.98
C GLU A 672 33.20 -20.39 -19.44
N ALA A 673 32.43 -21.00 -20.37
CA ALA A 673 32.67 -20.83 -21.81
C ALA A 673 32.46 -19.38 -22.28
N LEU A 674 31.50 -18.65 -21.67
CA LEU A 674 31.26 -17.23 -21.94
C LEU A 674 32.39 -16.36 -21.43
N GLN A 675 33.03 -16.71 -20.31
CA GLN A 675 34.19 -16.01 -19.77
C GLN A 675 35.39 -16.07 -20.71
N THR A 676 35.61 -17.23 -21.32
CA THR A 676 36.68 -17.43 -22.30
C THR A 676 36.49 -16.62 -23.60
N GLU A 677 35.22 -16.44 -24.02
CA GLU A 677 34.87 -15.63 -25.20
C GLU A 677 34.84 -14.11 -24.94
N ALA A 678 34.85 -13.72 -23.68
CA ALA A 678 34.83 -12.27 -23.31
C ALA A 678 36.11 -11.54 -23.77
N GLY A 679 37.20 -12.25 -24.00
CA GLY A 679 38.47 -11.68 -24.47
C GLY A 679 38.95 -10.54 -23.55
N ASP A 680 39.58 -9.51 -24.14
CA ASP A 680 39.99 -8.29 -23.43
C ASP A 680 38.91 -7.16 -23.45
N GLU A 681 37.71 -7.46 -23.99
CA GLU A 681 36.65 -6.49 -24.12
C GLU A 681 35.96 -6.22 -22.78
N ARG A 682 36.13 -5.02 -22.29
CA ARG A 682 35.59 -4.57 -21.00
C ARG A 682 34.09 -4.79 -20.84
N GLN A 683 33.32 -4.59 -21.91
CA GLN A 683 31.86 -4.69 -21.89
C GLN A 683 31.41 -6.15 -21.77
N SER A 684 32.06 -7.06 -22.46
CA SER A 684 31.82 -8.50 -22.37
C SER A 684 32.04 -9.01 -20.94
N HIS A 685 33.11 -8.56 -20.26
CA HIS A 685 33.35 -8.89 -18.86
C HIS A 685 32.26 -8.38 -17.90
N ILE A 686 31.75 -7.19 -18.12
CA ILE A 686 30.69 -6.62 -17.28
C ILE A 686 29.39 -7.42 -17.44
N LEU A 687 28.99 -7.71 -18.68
CA LEU A 687 27.79 -8.49 -18.97
C LEU A 687 27.89 -9.93 -18.45
N HIS A 688 29.03 -10.59 -18.65
CA HIS A 688 29.33 -11.91 -18.11
C HIS A 688 29.19 -11.92 -16.58
N ARG A 689 29.84 -10.98 -15.88
CA ARG A 689 29.79 -10.90 -14.41
C ARG A 689 28.36 -10.65 -13.90
N GLN A 690 27.60 -9.77 -14.57
CA GLN A 690 26.22 -9.50 -14.17
C GLN A 690 25.35 -10.77 -14.31
N LEU A 691 25.53 -11.52 -15.38
CA LEU A 691 24.84 -12.80 -15.57
C LEU A 691 25.27 -13.85 -14.54
N THR A 692 26.57 -13.86 -14.17
CA THR A 692 27.10 -14.72 -13.11
C THR A 692 26.53 -14.39 -11.74
N LEU A 693 26.37 -13.08 -11.40
CA LEU A 693 25.70 -12.66 -10.16
C LEU A 693 24.26 -13.16 -10.09
N ILE A 694 23.53 -13.10 -11.21
CA ILE A 694 22.16 -13.65 -11.31
C ILE A 694 22.18 -15.16 -11.12
N ALA A 695 23.08 -15.88 -11.81
CA ALA A 695 23.19 -17.34 -11.72
C ALA A 695 23.56 -17.84 -10.31
N ASN A 696 24.41 -17.12 -9.60
CA ASN A 696 24.78 -17.44 -8.22
C ASN A 696 23.62 -17.37 -7.22
N GLN A 697 22.52 -16.69 -7.57
CA GLN A 697 21.33 -16.65 -6.75
C GLN A 697 20.36 -17.83 -7.01
N LEU A 698 20.59 -18.67 -8.03
CA LEU A 698 19.70 -19.77 -8.37
C LEU A 698 19.66 -20.85 -7.29
N ASP A 699 20.82 -21.30 -6.79
CA ASP A 699 20.91 -22.35 -5.76
C ASP A 699 20.31 -21.88 -4.41
N PRO A 700 20.65 -20.70 -3.84
CA PRO A 700 19.99 -20.20 -2.65
C PRO A 700 18.47 -20.02 -2.84
N CYS A 701 18.03 -19.61 -4.04
CA CYS A 701 16.63 -19.44 -4.37
C CYS A 701 15.90 -20.80 -4.39
N TYR A 702 16.45 -21.80 -5.05
CA TYR A 702 15.92 -23.15 -5.13
C TYR A 702 15.76 -23.77 -3.74
N ARG A 703 16.84 -23.78 -2.94
CA ARG A 703 16.81 -24.34 -1.58
C ARG A 703 15.78 -23.65 -0.70
N SER A 704 15.78 -22.30 -0.66
CA SER A 704 14.83 -21.56 0.16
C SER A 704 13.37 -21.79 -0.26
N LEU A 705 13.10 -21.98 -1.55
CA LEU A 705 11.76 -22.26 -2.07
C LEU A 705 11.29 -23.65 -1.64
N HIS A 706 12.13 -24.69 -1.83
CA HIS A 706 11.78 -26.07 -1.47
C HIS A 706 11.73 -26.31 0.04
N ASP A 707 12.54 -25.59 0.84
CA ASP A 707 12.41 -25.58 2.30
C ASP A 707 11.05 -25.05 2.76
N ILE A 708 10.44 -24.12 2.00
CA ILE A 708 9.08 -23.64 2.25
C ILE A 708 8.05 -24.72 1.93
N GLU A 709 8.24 -25.50 0.86
CA GLU A 709 7.32 -26.56 0.37
C GLU A 709 7.40 -27.86 1.22
N ALA A 710 8.58 -28.19 1.73
CA ALA A 710 8.86 -29.49 2.39
C ALA A 710 8.17 -29.71 3.74
N ILE A 711 7.56 -28.68 4.35
CA ILE A 711 6.89 -28.83 5.64
C ILE A 711 5.43 -29.19 5.42
N PRO A 712 4.94 -30.38 5.89
CA PRO A 712 3.57 -30.81 5.67
C PRO A 712 2.58 -29.77 6.18
N GLN A 713 1.61 -29.42 5.37
CA GLN A 713 0.43 -28.63 5.75
C GLN A 713 -0.48 -29.45 6.66
N THR A 714 0.00 -29.88 7.84
CA THR A 714 -0.83 -30.52 8.86
C THR A 714 -1.70 -29.44 9.50
N ALA A 715 -2.93 -29.36 9.03
CA ALA A 715 -4.01 -28.50 9.46
C ALA A 715 -4.36 -28.67 10.96
#